data_cd6bbaa4d77cb7431a42c78a1c335187
#
_entry.id   cd6bbaa4d77cb7431a42c78a1c335187
#
_cell.length_a   1.000
_cell.length_b   1.000
_cell.length_c   1.000
_cell.angle_alpha   90.00
_cell.angle_beta   90.00
_cell.angle_gamma   90.00
#
_symmetry.space_group_name_H-M   'P 1'
#
loop_
_entity.id
_entity.type
_entity.pdbx_description
1 polymer ?
#
loop_
_entity_poly.entity_id
_entity_poly.type
_entity_poly.pdbx_seq_one_letter_code
_entity_poly.pdbx_strand_id
1 'polypeptide(L)'
;MKEHAIFKSFEFDQVSYHYINFEYFAETFPGFDVKRLPFSLRVLLESNLRRCTTFQQQKNLIQTFEGWPNLSLTNLNVNVYATRLLLQDYTGIPVLVDLCALRQVAVDAGLDFNRVNPVVPIDLVVDHSIVVDDFGRSESKVINSSNQFSRNTERFTFLKWCSQSFQNTRIIPPDSGICHQVNLESLATGFSLSQIGNKTVISPEIVIGTDSHTPTINSIGTLGWGVGGIEGLTTALGHPIEFPVPQVIGVKLLGKLPPSVKATDCVLTLTALLRKFGVVEKFVEFFGPGVSSLTVTDRATISNMSPEYGATCAFFPWDDQTISFFKGTGRQTADLLQDYAKRAGFWYHENIDSVIYSQQIEIDLDEIEPVIAGPKRPDQMQTLSQVPASFQIPFKAETKVNSSGFPNGAIALAAITSCTNTANPDLIMTAGLMARNACKLGLKVPPWVKTLFAPGSLTVSDYLTQSGLQSYLDQLGFYVDGFGCTACIGNSGSLVPSVEQAMDEQGLVAVSVLSGNRNFSGRVQQKLGFNYLASPPLVLAYALAGKIEIDLNVDPIATVGGNKVFLRDIWPKDEEVKEAILKHVKPNLYVEHRKQIGQGSIAWRLLKTELSKVYDWNDPNGFVARPPFFVKGVHSAKPTRLIQNARVLLLLGDGVTTDDISPAGNIQPNTLAGDYLKGLGLSDSQLHTFGARRGNWQAMLHGAFTNINLVNELAPHLKGGYTFNHELQKTQHVLEAAQFYQSRSIDSVIVAGKNYGIGSSRDDAARSTRLLGVKVVIAQSFERIHRSNLAAFSVFPLLFIAGQGKESFELNGSEKFSFDFSLGFPLEGEDVLVKVERENGQGFEIHLKSALRREELSAFKAGGILPMLSQQIFESV
;
A
#
# COMPACT_ATOMS: atom_id res chain seq x y z
N MET A 1 -36.65 -21.48 -13.07
CA MET A 1 -35.39 -21.75 -13.77
C MET A 1 -34.71 -22.95 -13.13
N LYS A 2 -34.08 -23.81 -13.91
CA LYS A 2 -33.34 -24.93 -13.33
C LYS A 2 -32.03 -24.36 -12.69
N GLU A 3 -32.03 -24.15 -11.39
CA GLU A 3 -30.82 -23.77 -10.61
C GLU A 3 -29.61 -24.69 -10.91
N HIS A 4 -29.89 -25.91 -11.42
CA HIS A 4 -28.87 -26.90 -11.79
C HIS A 4 -27.99 -26.50 -12.99
N ALA A 5 -28.39 -25.51 -13.82
CA ALA A 5 -27.63 -25.14 -15.01
C ALA A 5 -26.55 -24.12 -14.76
N ILE A 6 -26.68 -23.28 -13.73
CA ILE A 6 -25.75 -22.22 -13.39
C ILE A 6 -24.45 -22.77 -12.77
N PHE A 7 -24.57 -23.88 -12.05
CA PHE A 7 -23.44 -24.56 -11.42
C PHE A 7 -23.17 -25.90 -12.09
N LYS A 8 -21.92 -26.21 -12.33
CA LYS A 8 -21.41 -27.57 -12.58
C LYS A 8 -20.84 -28.15 -11.29
N SER A 9 -20.87 -29.48 -11.16
CA SER A 9 -20.27 -30.20 -10.03
C SER A 9 -19.14 -31.12 -10.49
N PHE A 10 -18.21 -31.36 -9.59
CA PHE A 10 -17.18 -32.41 -9.71
C PHE A 10 -16.87 -32.98 -8.34
N GLU A 11 -16.35 -34.19 -8.32
CA GLU A 11 -15.89 -34.84 -7.10
C GLU A 11 -14.38 -34.79 -6.99
N PHE A 12 -13.86 -34.49 -5.81
CA PHE A 12 -12.46 -34.52 -5.46
C PHE A 12 -12.35 -35.04 -4.02
N ASP A 13 -11.55 -36.08 -3.78
CA ASP A 13 -11.37 -36.74 -2.49
C ASP A 13 -12.71 -37.03 -1.76
N GLN A 14 -13.70 -37.59 -2.48
CA GLN A 14 -15.05 -37.93 -1.99
C GLN A 14 -15.92 -36.71 -1.57
N VAL A 15 -15.48 -35.48 -1.87
CA VAL A 15 -16.25 -34.26 -1.64
C VAL A 15 -16.79 -33.73 -2.96
N SER A 16 -18.07 -33.43 -2.99
CA SER A 16 -18.70 -32.81 -4.17
C SER A 16 -18.59 -31.29 -4.12
N TYR A 17 -17.90 -30.72 -5.08
CA TYR A 17 -17.72 -29.28 -5.27
C TYR A 17 -18.55 -28.77 -6.43
N HIS A 18 -19.00 -27.53 -6.32
CA HIS A 18 -19.75 -26.85 -7.37
C HIS A 18 -19.00 -25.57 -7.79
N TYR A 19 -19.08 -25.21 -9.06
CA TYR A 19 -18.48 -24.00 -9.61
C TYR A 19 -19.35 -23.38 -10.70
N ILE A 20 -19.16 -22.09 -11.02
CA ILE A 20 -19.91 -21.40 -12.07
C ILE A 20 -19.66 -22.03 -13.44
N ASN A 21 -20.76 -22.39 -14.11
CA ASN A 21 -20.76 -23.00 -15.44
C ASN A 21 -20.71 -21.96 -16.53
N PHE A 22 -19.54 -21.51 -16.95
CA PHE A 22 -19.40 -20.52 -18.04
C PHE A 22 -19.97 -21.01 -19.38
N GLU A 23 -20.00 -22.32 -19.66
CA GLU A 23 -20.59 -22.88 -20.87
C GLU A 23 -22.09 -22.62 -20.95
N TYR A 24 -22.80 -22.75 -19.82
CA TYR A 24 -24.22 -22.40 -19.74
C TYR A 24 -24.48 -20.93 -20.15
N PHE A 25 -23.61 -20.01 -19.74
CA PHE A 25 -23.76 -18.60 -20.09
C PHE A 25 -23.43 -18.34 -21.57
N ALA A 26 -22.44 -19.01 -22.12
CA ALA A 26 -22.12 -18.94 -23.55
C ALA A 26 -23.26 -19.49 -24.42
N GLU A 27 -23.93 -20.59 -24.01
CA GLU A 27 -25.10 -21.16 -24.70
C GLU A 27 -26.34 -20.27 -24.57
N THR A 28 -26.54 -19.66 -23.39
CA THR A 28 -27.70 -18.84 -23.08
C THR A 28 -27.65 -17.45 -23.70
N PHE A 29 -26.47 -16.88 -23.85
CA PHE A 29 -26.24 -15.54 -24.39
C PHE A 29 -25.35 -15.62 -25.64
N PRO A 30 -25.92 -15.90 -26.83
CA PRO A 30 -25.21 -15.95 -28.08
C PRO A 30 -24.48 -14.62 -28.35
N GLY A 31 -23.17 -14.65 -28.56
CA GLY A 31 -22.30 -13.47 -28.73
C GLY A 31 -21.39 -13.21 -27.53
N PHE A 32 -21.67 -13.81 -26.38
CA PHE A 32 -20.78 -13.76 -25.23
C PHE A 32 -19.84 -14.98 -25.18
N ASP A 33 -18.55 -14.74 -25.23
CA ASP A 33 -17.52 -15.78 -25.10
C ASP A 33 -16.54 -15.40 -23.98
N VAL A 34 -16.64 -16.11 -22.86
CA VAL A 34 -15.76 -15.91 -21.70
C VAL A 34 -14.27 -16.12 -22.03
N LYS A 35 -13.97 -16.93 -23.06
CA LYS A 35 -12.58 -17.20 -23.48
C LYS A 35 -11.88 -15.96 -24.04
N ARG A 36 -12.66 -14.97 -24.50
CA ARG A 36 -12.12 -13.67 -24.96
C ARG A 36 -11.75 -12.74 -23.82
N LEU A 37 -12.28 -12.97 -22.63
CA LEU A 37 -11.97 -12.12 -21.47
C LEU A 37 -10.61 -12.45 -20.89
N PRO A 38 -9.83 -11.45 -20.45
CA PRO A 38 -8.68 -11.64 -19.56
C PRO A 38 -9.05 -12.44 -18.31
N PHE A 39 -8.11 -13.20 -17.76
CA PHE A 39 -8.38 -14.05 -16.59
C PHE A 39 -8.81 -13.24 -15.37
N SER A 40 -8.22 -12.07 -15.17
CA SER A 40 -8.63 -11.12 -14.11
C SER A 40 -10.10 -10.73 -14.24
N LEU A 41 -10.61 -10.50 -15.45
CA LEU A 41 -12.02 -10.21 -15.68
C LEU A 41 -12.91 -11.45 -15.53
N ARG A 42 -12.43 -12.67 -15.84
CA ARG A 42 -13.16 -13.91 -15.57
C ARG A 42 -13.41 -14.09 -14.09
N VAL A 43 -12.40 -13.74 -13.22
CA VAL A 43 -12.56 -13.76 -11.77
C VAL A 43 -13.64 -12.79 -11.31
N LEU A 44 -13.65 -11.55 -11.82
CA LEU A 44 -14.69 -10.58 -11.50
C LEU A 44 -16.08 -11.04 -11.97
N LEU A 45 -16.17 -11.54 -13.19
CA LEU A 45 -17.42 -12.07 -13.75
C LEU A 45 -17.97 -13.23 -12.92
N GLU A 46 -17.12 -14.22 -12.58
CA GLU A 46 -17.52 -15.37 -11.74
C GLU A 46 -18.09 -14.89 -10.41
N SER A 47 -17.36 -14.01 -9.73
CA SER A 47 -17.75 -13.47 -8.42
C SER A 47 -19.12 -12.80 -8.44
N ASN A 48 -19.47 -12.11 -9.53
CA ASN A 48 -20.76 -11.46 -9.71
C ASN A 48 -21.86 -12.46 -10.11
N LEU A 49 -21.58 -13.36 -11.07
CA LEU A 49 -22.56 -14.39 -11.52
C LEU A 49 -23.03 -15.26 -10.36
N ARG A 50 -22.12 -15.64 -9.48
CA ARG A 50 -22.42 -16.46 -8.30
C ARG A 50 -23.41 -15.80 -7.33
N ARG A 51 -23.59 -14.48 -7.41
CA ARG A 51 -24.50 -13.68 -6.57
C ARG A 51 -25.77 -13.25 -7.28
N CYS A 52 -25.89 -13.51 -8.58
CA CYS A 52 -27.12 -13.24 -9.30
C CYS A 52 -28.23 -14.22 -8.88
N THR A 53 -29.33 -13.68 -8.40
CA THR A 53 -30.52 -14.46 -7.99
C THR A 53 -31.62 -14.52 -9.07
N THR A 54 -31.53 -13.63 -10.07
CA THR A 54 -32.49 -13.54 -11.16
C THR A 54 -31.83 -13.61 -12.53
N PHE A 55 -32.58 -14.11 -13.53
CA PHE A 55 -32.10 -14.13 -14.92
C PHE A 55 -31.84 -12.72 -15.46
N GLN A 56 -32.61 -11.73 -15.04
CA GLN A 56 -32.38 -10.35 -15.48
C GLN A 56 -31.04 -9.78 -14.95
N GLN A 57 -30.65 -10.10 -13.72
CA GLN A 57 -29.35 -9.72 -13.19
C GLN A 57 -28.22 -10.38 -13.97
N GLN A 58 -28.35 -11.68 -14.31
CA GLN A 58 -27.37 -12.38 -15.14
C GLN A 58 -27.24 -11.75 -16.51
N LYS A 59 -28.38 -11.45 -17.17
CA LYS A 59 -28.40 -10.80 -18.47
C LYS A 59 -27.72 -9.44 -18.44
N ASN A 60 -28.05 -8.60 -17.48
CA ASN A 60 -27.44 -7.27 -17.32
C ASN A 60 -25.92 -7.37 -17.11
N LEU A 61 -25.49 -8.31 -16.27
CA LEU A 61 -24.07 -8.53 -16.02
C LEU A 61 -23.34 -9.02 -17.27
N ILE A 62 -23.88 -10.00 -18.00
CA ILE A 62 -23.28 -10.47 -19.26
C ILE A 62 -23.17 -9.33 -20.27
N GLN A 63 -24.19 -8.50 -20.40
CA GLN A 63 -24.17 -7.33 -21.28
C GLN A 63 -23.06 -6.34 -20.92
N THR A 64 -22.70 -6.25 -19.64
CA THR A 64 -21.57 -5.43 -19.20
C THR A 64 -20.24 -5.88 -19.80
N PHE A 65 -20.06 -7.18 -20.01
CA PHE A 65 -18.83 -7.77 -20.57
C PHE A 65 -18.90 -8.06 -22.06
N GLU A 66 -20.11 -8.08 -22.66
CA GLU A 66 -20.33 -8.40 -24.08
C GLU A 66 -19.60 -7.41 -25.02
N GLY A 67 -19.49 -6.13 -24.61
CA GLY A 67 -18.79 -5.08 -25.37
C GLY A 67 -17.27 -5.11 -25.27
N TRP A 68 -16.68 -6.02 -24.49
CA TRP A 68 -15.22 -6.12 -24.32
C TRP A 68 -14.50 -6.34 -25.66
N PRO A 69 -13.37 -5.62 -25.95
CA PRO A 69 -12.64 -4.67 -25.11
C PRO A 69 -13.08 -3.20 -25.26
N ASN A 70 -14.08 -2.91 -26.12
CA ASN A 70 -14.52 -1.56 -26.46
C ASN A 70 -15.59 -1.05 -25.46
N LEU A 71 -15.20 -0.84 -24.22
CA LEU A 71 -16.10 -0.40 -23.13
C LEU A 71 -16.44 1.10 -23.17
N SER A 72 -15.96 1.84 -24.16
CA SER A 72 -16.10 3.30 -24.28
C SER A 72 -17.54 3.81 -24.41
N LEU A 73 -18.53 2.92 -24.56
CA LEU A 73 -19.95 3.27 -24.69
C LEU A 73 -20.81 2.95 -23.44
N THR A 74 -20.21 2.36 -22.40
CA THR A 74 -20.99 1.92 -21.23
C THR A 74 -20.24 2.28 -19.96
N ASN A 75 -20.72 3.29 -19.23
CA ASN A 75 -20.35 3.53 -17.81
C ASN A 75 -20.94 2.40 -16.94
N LEU A 76 -20.58 1.14 -17.24
CA LEU A 76 -21.09 -0.02 -16.53
C LEU A 76 -20.11 -0.42 -15.44
N ASN A 77 -20.64 -0.53 -14.23
CA ASN A 77 -19.90 -0.93 -13.06
C ASN A 77 -20.04 -2.44 -12.81
N VAL A 78 -19.03 -3.00 -12.19
CA VAL A 78 -19.01 -4.37 -11.66
C VAL A 78 -18.73 -4.31 -10.16
N ASN A 79 -19.34 -5.21 -9.42
CA ASN A 79 -19.10 -5.33 -7.99
C ASN A 79 -17.89 -6.22 -7.72
N VAL A 80 -17.06 -5.78 -6.79
CA VAL A 80 -15.94 -6.58 -6.27
C VAL A 80 -16.30 -7.10 -4.89
N TYR A 81 -16.49 -8.40 -4.82
CA TYR A 81 -16.79 -9.09 -3.57
C TYR A 81 -15.54 -9.81 -3.07
N ALA A 82 -14.88 -9.22 -2.07
CA ALA A 82 -13.73 -9.85 -1.46
C ALA A 82 -14.14 -11.17 -0.76
N THR A 83 -13.27 -12.16 -0.84
CA THR A 83 -13.37 -13.39 -0.07
C THR A 83 -12.59 -13.31 1.22
N ARG A 84 -11.62 -12.37 1.29
CA ARG A 84 -10.79 -12.10 2.46
C ARG A 84 -10.29 -10.65 2.44
N LEU A 85 -10.21 -10.05 3.63
CA LEU A 85 -9.64 -8.72 3.85
C LEU A 85 -8.27 -8.85 4.54
N LEU A 86 -7.24 -8.28 3.92
CA LEU A 86 -5.88 -8.27 4.43
C LEU A 86 -5.54 -6.88 4.97
N LEU A 87 -5.20 -6.81 6.25
CA LEU A 87 -4.83 -5.56 6.91
C LEU A 87 -3.39 -5.61 7.39
N GLN A 88 -2.74 -4.46 7.46
CA GLN A 88 -1.50 -4.26 8.20
C GLN A 88 -1.76 -3.31 9.39
N ASP A 89 -0.88 -3.27 10.36
CA ASP A 89 -1.17 -2.66 11.66
C ASP A 89 -1.17 -1.11 11.68
N TYR A 90 -0.74 -0.43 10.62
CA TYR A 90 -0.86 1.04 10.55
C TYR A 90 -2.17 1.50 9.90
N THR A 91 -2.54 0.90 8.77
CA THR A 91 -3.74 1.29 8.02
C THR A 91 -4.97 0.44 8.37
N GLY A 92 -4.77 -0.72 8.98
CA GLY A 92 -5.84 -1.61 9.41
C GLY A 92 -6.41 -1.29 10.80
N ILE A 93 -5.63 -0.66 11.69
CA ILE A 93 -6.15 -0.25 13.00
C ILE A 93 -7.34 0.72 12.88
N PRO A 94 -7.33 1.77 12.04
CA PRO A 94 -8.52 2.59 11.84
C PRO A 94 -9.77 1.79 11.45
N VAL A 95 -9.63 0.75 10.62
CA VAL A 95 -10.74 -0.14 10.25
C VAL A 95 -11.34 -0.83 11.49
N LEU A 96 -10.48 -1.39 12.35
CA LEU A 96 -10.92 -2.04 13.58
C LEU A 96 -11.49 -1.03 14.59
N VAL A 97 -10.95 0.18 14.67
CA VAL A 97 -11.47 1.27 15.51
C VAL A 97 -12.88 1.66 15.05
N ASP A 98 -13.11 1.81 13.75
CA ASP A 98 -14.41 2.14 13.21
C ASP A 98 -15.41 0.98 13.43
N LEU A 99 -14.99 -0.30 13.30
CA LEU A 99 -15.81 -1.47 13.66
C LEU A 99 -16.20 -1.46 15.17
N CYS A 100 -15.25 -1.14 16.05
CA CYS A 100 -15.52 -1.01 17.48
C CYS A 100 -16.52 0.11 17.75
N ALA A 101 -16.38 1.25 17.08
CA ALA A 101 -17.28 2.39 17.23
C ALA A 101 -18.69 2.08 16.71
N LEU A 102 -18.82 1.39 15.57
CA LEU A 102 -20.10 0.91 15.04
C LEU A 102 -20.78 -0.09 16.00
N ARG A 103 -20.00 -1.00 16.61
CA ARG A 103 -20.50 -1.92 17.64
C ARG A 103 -21.00 -1.18 18.88
N GLN A 104 -20.28 -0.16 19.31
CA GLN A 104 -20.71 0.71 20.41
C GLN A 104 -22.04 1.40 20.09
N VAL A 105 -22.18 1.93 18.87
CA VAL A 105 -23.46 2.54 18.42
C VAL A 105 -24.63 1.56 18.48
N ALA A 106 -24.41 0.31 18.08
CA ALA A 106 -25.44 -0.72 18.18
C ALA A 106 -25.84 -0.98 19.64
N VAL A 107 -24.88 -1.10 20.54
CA VAL A 107 -25.11 -1.30 21.99
C VAL A 107 -25.75 -0.07 22.63
N ASP A 108 -25.30 1.13 22.32
CA ASP A 108 -25.90 2.40 22.80
C ASP A 108 -27.39 2.52 22.38
N ALA A 109 -27.78 1.88 21.28
CA ALA A 109 -29.16 1.81 20.80
C ALA A 109 -29.94 0.61 21.35
N GLY A 110 -29.37 -0.20 22.23
CA GLY A 110 -30.01 -1.38 22.80
C GLY A 110 -30.06 -2.62 21.89
N LEU A 111 -29.27 -2.60 20.79
CA LEU A 111 -29.19 -3.72 19.84
C LEU A 111 -28.12 -4.74 20.27
N ASP A 112 -28.24 -5.96 19.76
CA ASP A 112 -27.22 -6.99 20.01
C ASP A 112 -25.88 -6.58 19.36
N PHE A 113 -24.81 -6.59 20.14
CA PHE A 113 -23.45 -6.29 19.67
C PHE A 113 -22.96 -7.23 18.57
N ASN A 114 -23.50 -8.46 18.49
CA ASN A 114 -23.18 -9.43 17.45
C ASN A 114 -23.65 -9.00 16.05
N ARG A 115 -24.51 -8.00 15.93
CA ARG A 115 -24.88 -7.43 14.62
C ARG A 115 -23.70 -6.77 13.90
N VAL A 116 -22.69 -6.38 14.65
CA VAL A 116 -21.47 -5.76 14.09
C VAL A 116 -20.30 -6.73 14.24
N ASN A 117 -20.19 -7.63 13.28
CA ASN A 117 -19.07 -8.53 13.09
C ASN A 117 -18.64 -8.52 11.62
N PRO A 118 -17.36 -8.74 11.33
CA PRO A 118 -16.90 -8.92 9.96
C PRO A 118 -17.61 -10.11 9.28
N VAL A 119 -18.24 -9.80 8.15
CA VAL A 119 -18.84 -10.81 7.26
C VAL A 119 -17.75 -11.46 6.41
N VAL A 120 -16.81 -10.62 5.93
CA VAL A 120 -15.62 -11.07 5.21
C VAL A 120 -14.51 -11.32 6.22
N PRO A 121 -13.84 -12.48 6.20
CA PRO A 121 -12.73 -12.79 7.11
C PRO A 121 -11.61 -11.76 7.03
N ILE A 122 -11.14 -11.30 8.18
CA ILE A 122 -10.04 -10.34 8.33
C ILE A 122 -8.79 -11.08 8.81
N ASP A 123 -7.69 -10.88 8.07
CA ASP A 123 -6.34 -11.18 8.53
C ASP A 123 -5.57 -9.87 8.70
N LEU A 124 -5.19 -9.50 9.92
CA LEU A 124 -4.34 -8.35 10.19
C LEU A 124 -2.95 -8.83 10.60
N VAL A 125 -1.92 -8.38 9.87
CA VAL A 125 -0.51 -8.68 10.17
C VAL A 125 0.14 -7.46 10.82
N VAL A 126 0.81 -7.69 11.95
CA VAL A 126 1.57 -6.64 12.66
C VAL A 126 2.99 -6.62 12.10
N ASP A 127 3.26 -5.67 11.23
CA ASP A 127 4.53 -5.61 10.48
C ASP A 127 5.11 -4.19 10.29
N HIS A 128 4.35 -3.12 10.62
CA HIS A 128 4.78 -1.74 10.41
C HIS A 128 5.28 -1.06 11.70
N SER A 129 5.14 -1.71 12.86
CA SER A 129 5.52 -1.15 14.16
C SER A 129 6.99 -1.34 14.54
N ILE A 130 7.73 -2.15 13.79
CA ILE A 130 9.16 -2.36 14.03
C ILE A 130 9.99 -1.13 13.62
N VAL A 131 10.90 -0.71 14.49
CA VAL A 131 11.90 0.35 14.22
C VAL A 131 13.28 -0.22 14.50
N VAL A 132 14.24 0.03 13.64
CA VAL A 132 15.62 -0.45 13.81
C VAL A 132 16.41 0.57 14.65
N ASP A 133 16.27 0.45 15.96
CA ASP A 133 17.01 1.26 16.93
C ASP A 133 18.44 0.77 17.11
N ASP A 134 18.63 -0.54 17.03
CA ASP A 134 19.90 -1.22 17.19
C ASP A 134 20.20 -2.05 15.93
N PHE A 135 21.44 -2.07 15.48
CA PHE A 135 21.89 -2.72 14.25
C PHE A 135 23.32 -3.24 14.31
N GLY A 136 23.67 -4.13 13.40
CA GLY A 136 25.04 -4.57 13.16
C GLY A 136 25.60 -5.53 14.21
N ARG A 137 24.76 -6.17 15.03
CA ARG A 137 25.17 -7.16 16.04
C ARG A 137 24.10 -8.20 16.32
N SER A 138 24.47 -9.31 16.94
CA SER A 138 23.59 -10.47 17.17
C SER A 138 22.38 -10.17 18.05
N GLU A 139 22.47 -9.19 18.95
CA GLU A 139 21.42 -8.79 19.88
C GLU A 139 20.41 -7.86 19.26
N SER A 140 20.69 -7.25 18.09
CA SER A 140 19.87 -6.21 17.47
C SER A 140 18.40 -6.61 17.33
N LYS A 141 18.12 -7.81 16.84
CA LYS A 141 16.75 -8.34 16.72
C LYS A 141 16.01 -8.35 18.05
N VAL A 142 16.65 -8.84 19.11
CA VAL A 142 16.01 -8.96 20.44
C VAL A 142 15.71 -7.58 21.01
N ILE A 143 16.66 -6.64 20.87
CA ILE A 143 16.52 -5.25 21.32
C ILE A 143 15.37 -4.58 20.56
N ASN A 144 15.38 -4.65 19.23
CA ASN A 144 14.37 -4.01 18.38
C ASN A 144 12.97 -4.57 18.64
N SER A 145 12.82 -5.91 18.75
CA SER A 145 11.54 -6.55 19.08
C SER A 145 11.04 -6.17 20.49
N SER A 146 11.95 -6.09 21.47
CA SER A 146 11.60 -5.64 22.83
C SER A 146 11.13 -4.19 22.82
N ASN A 147 11.83 -3.31 22.11
CA ASN A 147 11.45 -1.91 21.94
C ASN A 147 10.12 -1.76 21.21
N GLN A 148 9.92 -2.52 20.14
CA GLN A 148 8.65 -2.57 19.41
C GLN A 148 7.49 -2.91 20.34
N PHE A 149 7.66 -3.97 21.15
CA PHE A 149 6.61 -4.43 22.05
C PHE A 149 6.33 -3.40 23.13
N SER A 150 7.39 -2.89 23.78
CA SER A 150 7.27 -1.86 24.83
C SER A 150 6.55 -0.60 24.33
N ARG A 151 6.90 -0.11 23.15
CA ARG A 151 6.30 1.08 22.53
C ARG A 151 4.85 0.90 22.12
N ASN A 152 4.41 -0.32 21.85
CA ASN A 152 3.11 -0.58 21.24
C ASN A 152 2.22 -1.46 22.10
N THR A 153 2.50 -1.65 23.39
CA THR A 153 1.77 -2.55 24.27
C THR A 153 0.27 -2.31 24.24
N GLU A 154 -0.20 -1.07 24.36
CA GLU A 154 -1.62 -0.72 24.36
C GLU A 154 -2.25 -1.02 22.99
N ARG A 155 -1.56 -0.66 21.91
CA ARG A 155 -2.01 -0.94 20.55
C ARG A 155 -2.12 -2.44 20.28
N PHE A 156 -1.17 -3.21 20.79
CA PHE A 156 -1.20 -4.68 20.71
C PHE A 156 -2.29 -5.27 21.60
N THR A 157 -2.56 -4.67 22.75
CA THR A 157 -3.69 -5.02 23.61
C THR A 157 -5.02 -4.80 22.90
N PHE A 158 -5.19 -3.65 22.24
CA PHE A 158 -6.35 -3.38 21.38
C PHE A 158 -6.52 -4.45 20.29
N LEU A 159 -5.45 -4.75 19.54
CA LEU A 159 -5.49 -5.77 18.47
C LEU A 159 -5.86 -7.15 19.02
N LYS A 160 -5.29 -7.52 20.17
CA LYS A 160 -5.61 -8.78 20.82
C LYS A 160 -7.07 -8.83 21.29
N TRP A 161 -7.58 -7.74 21.84
CA TRP A 161 -9.00 -7.62 22.17
C TRP A 161 -9.88 -7.80 20.92
N CYS A 162 -9.54 -7.15 19.81
CA CYS A 162 -10.26 -7.32 18.54
C CYS A 162 -10.32 -8.77 18.09
N SER A 163 -9.20 -9.50 18.17
CA SER A 163 -9.14 -10.92 17.76
C SER A 163 -9.99 -11.85 18.63
N GLN A 164 -10.29 -11.46 19.84
CA GLN A 164 -11.12 -12.22 20.80
C GLN A 164 -12.60 -11.82 20.76
N SER A 165 -12.86 -10.56 20.39
CA SER A 165 -14.20 -9.96 20.44
C SER A 165 -14.94 -9.99 19.13
N PHE A 166 -14.25 -9.96 18.00
CA PHE A 166 -14.85 -10.07 16.66
C PHE A 166 -14.70 -11.48 16.11
N GLN A 167 -15.81 -12.02 15.59
CA GLN A 167 -15.79 -13.21 14.77
C GLN A 167 -15.06 -12.94 13.45
N ASN A 168 -14.55 -13.99 12.79
CA ASN A 168 -13.86 -13.90 11.51
C ASN A 168 -12.67 -12.90 11.49
N THR A 169 -12.04 -12.64 12.64
CA THR A 169 -10.91 -11.72 12.75
C THR A 169 -9.70 -12.45 13.34
N ARG A 170 -8.64 -12.53 12.55
CA ARG A 170 -7.37 -13.12 12.98
C ARG A 170 -6.28 -12.04 12.98
N ILE A 171 -5.54 -11.95 14.07
CA ILE A 171 -4.37 -11.08 14.20
C ILE A 171 -3.12 -11.95 14.14
N ILE A 172 -2.25 -11.64 13.20
CA ILE A 172 -0.92 -12.23 13.09
C ILE A 172 0.03 -11.32 13.88
N PRO A 173 0.63 -11.85 14.97
CA PRO A 173 1.42 -11.06 15.92
C PRO A 173 2.70 -10.47 15.33
N PRO A 174 3.36 -9.52 16.04
CA PRO A 174 4.70 -9.05 15.72
C PRO A 174 5.70 -10.19 15.53
N ASP A 175 6.78 -9.92 14.82
CA ASP A 175 7.85 -10.87 14.50
C ASP A 175 7.43 -12.05 13.60
N SER A 176 6.29 -11.98 12.93
CA SER A 176 5.80 -13.04 12.02
C SER A 176 6.28 -12.86 10.57
N GLY A 177 6.62 -11.65 10.18
CA GLY A 177 7.02 -11.28 8.82
C GLY A 177 6.24 -10.07 8.30
N ILE A 178 6.48 -9.71 7.03
CA ILE A 178 5.78 -8.64 6.36
C ILE A 178 4.44 -9.13 5.79
N CYS A 179 3.42 -8.27 5.85
CA CYS A 179 2.03 -8.56 5.55
C CYS A 179 1.84 -9.33 4.23
N HIS A 180 2.34 -8.80 3.13
CA HIS A 180 2.13 -9.40 1.80
C HIS A 180 2.91 -10.70 1.58
N GLN A 181 4.10 -10.88 2.20
CA GLN A 181 4.84 -12.14 2.12
C GLN A 181 4.20 -13.22 3.00
N VAL A 182 3.80 -12.87 4.22
CA VAL A 182 3.04 -13.76 5.10
C VAL A 182 1.74 -14.19 4.42
N ASN A 183 1.08 -13.27 3.71
CA ASN A 183 -0.09 -13.59 2.90
C ASN A 183 0.22 -14.63 1.82
N LEU A 184 1.25 -14.38 1.00
CA LEU A 184 1.65 -15.27 -0.09
C LEU A 184 2.05 -16.66 0.42
N GLU A 185 2.86 -16.73 1.48
CA GLU A 185 3.44 -18.00 1.96
C GLU A 185 2.49 -18.81 2.84
N SER A 186 1.60 -18.13 3.59
CA SER A 186 0.88 -18.77 4.69
C SER A 186 -0.63 -18.60 4.68
N LEU A 187 -1.17 -17.43 4.26
CA LEU A 187 -2.59 -17.14 4.41
C LEU A 187 -3.41 -17.46 3.15
N ALA A 188 -2.84 -17.23 1.97
CA ALA A 188 -3.52 -17.40 0.71
C ALA A 188 -3.80 -18.86 0.40
N THR A 189 -4.99 -19.11 -0.13
CA THR A 189 -5.47 -20.45 -0.51
C THR A 189 -5.61 -20.64 -2.01
N GLY A 190 -5.61 -19.55 -2.79
CA GLY A 190 -5.83 -19.52 -4.24
C GLY A 190 -7.31 -19.60 -4.62
N PHE A 191 -8.12 -20.31 -3.85
CA PHE A 191 -9.56 -20.42 -4.01
C PHE A 191 -10.30 -20.23 -2.68
N SER A 192 -11.57 -19.95 -2.75
CA SER A 192 -12.47 -19.83 -1.60
C SER A 192 -13.57 -20.89 -1.68
N LEU A 193 -14.01 -21.37 -0.53
CA LEU A 193 -15.17 -22.25 -0.39
C LEU A 193 -16.31 -21.49 0.28
N SER A 194 -17.51 -21.61 -0.26
CA SER A 194 -18.72 -21.02 0.31
C SER A 194 -19.88 -22.00 0.25
N GLN A 195 -20.84 -21.86 1.17
CA GLN A 195 -22.08 -22.63 1.13
C GLN A 195 -23.17 -21.79 0.45
N ILE A 196 -23.77 -22.33 -0.62
CA ILE A 196 -24.92 -21.74 -1.29
C ILE A 196 -26.04 -22.80 -1.29
N GLY A 197 -26.99 -22.64 -0.40
CA GLY A 197 -27.97 -23.70 -0.11
C GLY A 197 -27.27 -24.96 0.42
N ASN A 198 -27.46 -26.09 -0.25
CA ASN A 198 -26.83 -27.38 0.07
C ASN A 198 -25.53 -27.64 -0.74
N LYS A 199 -25.04 -26.66 -1.48
CA LYS A 199 -23.88 -26.82 -2.36
C LYS A 199 -22.63 -26.22 -1.73
N THR A 200 -21.53 -26.97 -1.70
CA THR A 200 -20.19 -26.44 -1.45
C THR A 200 -19.65 -25.86 -2.76
N VAL A 201 -19.59 -24.54 -2.84
CA VAL A 201 -19.15 -23.82 -4.05
C VAL A 201 -17.70 -23.40 -3.89
N ILE A 202 -16.87 -23.82 -4.85
CA ILE A 202 -15.48 -23.40 -5.00
C ILE A 202 -15.41 -22.23 -6.01
N SER A 203 -14.64 -21.21 -5.70
CA SER A 203 -14.49 -20.00 -6.49
C SER A 203 -13.08 -19.42 -6.37
N PRO A 204 -12.62 -18.57 -7.31
CA PRO A 204 -11.34 -17.86 -7.14
C PRO A 204 -11.32 -17.02 -5.86
N GLU A 205 -10.18 -16.96 -5.22
CA GLU A 205 -9.94 -16.06 -4.09
C GLU A 205 -9.80 -14.62 -4.58
N ILE A 206 -10.45 -13.67 -3.91
CA ILE A 206 -10.30 -12.22 -4.11
C ILE A 206 -9.89 -11.60 -2.79
N VAL A 207 -8.71 -10.96 -2.75
CA VAL A 207 -8.15 -10.36 -1.55
C VAL A 207 -8.10 -8.84 -1.71
N ILE A 208 -8.83 -8.14 -0.86
CA ILE A 208 -8.74 -6.69 -0.75
C ILE A 208 -7.92 -6.37 0.50
N GLY A 209 -7.03 -5.39 0.43
CA GLY A 209 -6.16 -5.09 1.56
C GLY A 209 -5.91 -3.61 1.79
N THR A 210 -5.68 -3.22 3.06
CA THR A 210 -5.17 -1.88 3.37
C THR A 210 -3.64 -1.79 3.25
N ASP A 211 -2.97 -2.92 2.96
CA ASP A 211 -1.58 -2.93 2.51
C ASP A 211 -1.51 -2.59 1.02
N SER A 212 -0.74 -1.56 0.66
CA SER A 212 -0.55 -1.16 -0.75
C SER A 212 0.06 -2.26 -1.62
N HIS A 213 0.78 -3.22 -1.00
CA HIS A 213 1.42 -4.35 -1.69
C HIS A 213 0.58 -5.64 -1.64
N THR A 214 -0.72 -5.54 -1.32
CA THR A 214 -1.68 -6.65 -1.48
C THR A 214 -1.59 -7.29 -2.89
N PRO A 215 -1.30 -6.54 -3.99
CA PRO A 215 -1.14 -7.12 -5.31
C PRO A 215 -0.07 -8.21 -5.46
N THR A 216 0.85 -8.36 -4.51
CA THR A 216 1.81 -9.50 -4.48
C THR A 216 1.10 -10.84 -4.70
N ILE A 217 -0.13 -10.96 -4.21
CA ILE A 217 -0.94 -12.18 -4.32
C ILE A 217 -1.39 -12.50 -5.75
N ASN A 218 -1.33 -11.51 -6.66
CA ASN A 218 -1.68 -11.73 -8.07
C ASN A 218 -0.73 -12.73 -8.75
N SER A 219 0.45 -12.93 -8.18
CA SER A 219 1.47 -13.90 -8.64
C SER A 219 1.01 -15.35 -8.63
N ILE A 220 -0.02 -15.67 -7.85
CA ILE A 220 -0.59 -17.03 -7.73
C ILE A 220 -2.00 -17.13 -8.30
N GLY A 221 -2.41 -16.22 -9.19
CA GLY A 221 -3.74 -16.24 -9.80
C GLY A 221 -4.88 -15.83 -8.85
N THR A 222 -4.56 -15.24 -7.72
CA THR A 222 -5.52 -14.62 -6.79
C THR A 222 -5.65 -13.15 -7.13
N LEU A 223 -6.85 -12.69 -7.40
CA LEU A 223 -7.09 -11.27 -7.67
C LEU A 223 -7.03 -10.46 -6.38
N GLY A 224 -6.22 -9.39 -6.36
CA GLY A 224 -6.14 -8.56 -5.17
C GLY A 224 -5.43 -7.23 -5.40
N TRP A 225 -5.83 -6.21 -4.63
CA TRP A 225 -5.22 -4.88 -4.64
C TRP A 225 -5.42 -4.12 -3.33
N GLY A 226 -4.68 -3.00 -3.23
CA GLY A 226 -4.74 -2.11 -2.08
C GLY A 226 -5.90 -1.12 -2.15
N VAL A 227 -6.53 -0.88 -1.01
CA VAL A 227 -7.64 0.08 -0.83
C VAL A 227 -7.41 0.99 0.37
N GLY A 228 -8.23 2.01 0.53
CA GLY A 228 -8.28 2.84 1.74
C GLY A 228 -8.95 2.12 2.92
N GLY A 229 -8.78 2.65 4.13
CA GLY A 229 -9.37 2.08 5.33
C GLY A 229 -10.90 2.03 5.29
N ILE A 230 -11.53 3.02 4.68
CA ILE A 230 -13.00 3.07 4.52
C ILE A 230 -13.51 1.96 3.62
N GLU A 231 -12.85 1.72 2.49
CA GLU A 231 -13.21 0.60 1.61
C GLU A 231 -12.94 -0.75 2.29
N GLY A 232 -11.87 -0.83 3.12
CA GLY A 232 -11.62 -1.98 3.99
C GLY A 232 -12.74 -2.22 4.99
N LEU A 233 -13.27 -1.17 5.63
CA LEU A 233 -14.38 -1.26 6.57
C LEU A 233 -15.67 -1.77 5.89
N THR A 234 -16.04 -1.17 4.74
CA THR A 234 -17.24 -1.60 4.01
C THR A 234 -17.11 -3.04 3.52
N THR A 235 -15.92 -3.41 3.05
CA THR A 235 -15.60 -4.79 2.67
C THR A 235 -15.74 -5.75 3.85
N ALA A 236 -15.21 -5.39 5.04
CA ALA A 236 -15.36 -6.21 6.25
C ALA A 236 -16.82 -6.49 6.58
N LEU A 237 -17.70 -5.51 6.39
CA LEU A 237 -19.14 -5.62 6.63
C LEU A 237 -19.91 -6.31 5.49
N GLY A 238 -19.21 -6.83 4.46
CA GLY A 238 -19.79 -7.59 3.36
C GLY A 238 -20.33 -6.74 2.20
N HIS A 239 -20.11 -5.41 2.22
CA HIS A 239 -20.47 -4.57 1.09
C HIS A 239 -19.47 -4.76 -0.05
N PRO A 240 -19.94 -4.83 -1.30
CA PRO A 240 -19.04 -4.85 -2.44
C PRO A 240 -18.38 -3.47 -2.65
N ILE A 241 -17.22 -3.49 -3.28
CA ILE A 241 -16.64 -2.28 -3.88
C ILE A 241 -17.19 -2.18 -5.28
N GLU A 242 -17.93 -1.12 -5.57
CA GLU A 242 -18.41 -0.85 -6.93
C GLU A 242 -17.25 -0.25 -7.74
N PHE A 243 -17.00 -0.83 -8.91
CA PHE A 243 -15.83 -0.53 -9.71
C PHE A 243 -16.20 -0.52 -11.21
N PRO A 244 -15.77 0.49 -11.99
CA PRO A 244 -15.93 0.44 -13.43
C PRO A 244 -15.22 -0.79 -13.99
N VAL A 245 -15.78 -1.43 -15.00
CA VAL A 245 -15.07 -2.54 -15.65
C VAL A 245 -13.71 -2.05 -16.12
N PRO A 246 -12.61 -2.59 -15.56
CA PRO A 246 -11.29 -2.01 -15.79
C PRO A 246 -10.78 -2.30 -17.19
N GLN A 247 -10.04 -1.37 -17.77
CA GLN A 247 -9.18 -1.69 -18.89
C GLN A 247 -8.09 -2.67 -18.43
N VAL A 248 -7.83 -3.68 -19.25
CA VAL A 248 -6.76 -4.65 -18.98
C VAL A 248 -5.66 -4.52 -20.04
N ILE A 249 -4.46 -4.21 -19.57
CA ILE A 249 -3.27 -4.13 -20.41
C ILE A 249 -2.60 -5.50 -20.39
N GLY A 250 -2.55 -6.15 -21.56
CA GLY A 250 -1.82 -7.39 -21.73
C GLY A 250 -0.32 -7.12 -21.88
N VAL A 251 0.50 -7.72 -21.01
CA VAL A 251 1.96 -7.68 -21.09
C VAL A 251 2.43 -9.03 -21.58
N LYS A 252 2.80 -9.09 -22.86
CA LYS A 252 3.33 -10.31 -23.48
C LYS A 252 4.82 -10.43 -23.15
N LEU A 253 5.16 -11.47 -22.41
CA LEU A 253 6.55 -11.79 -22.06
C LEU A 253 7.11 -12.82 -23.03
N LEU A 254 8.26 -12.51 -23.60
CA LEU A 254 9.06 -13.40 -24.46
C LEU A 254 10.35 -13.80 -23.73
N GLY A 255 11.00 -14.85 -24.23
CA GLY A 255 12.33 -15.27 -23.76
C GLY A 255 12.36 -15.70 -22.29
N LYS A 256 13.50 -15.49 -21.65
CA LYS A 256 13.79 -15.78 -20.24
C LYS A 256 14.85 -14.83 -19.69
N LEU A 257 14.87 -14.60 -18.38
CA LEU A 257 15.89 -13.75 -17.77
C LEU A 257 17.30 -14.34 -17.97
N PRO A 258 18.27 -13.53 -18.41
CA PRO A 258 19.69 -13.93 -18.47
C PRO A 258 20.22 -14.32 -17.08
N PRO A 259 21.23 -15.18 -16.97
CA PRO A 259 21.75 -15.65 -15.68
C PRO A 259 22.19 -14.56 -14.70
N SER A 260 22.74 -13.45 -15.22
CA SER A 260 23.20 -12.31 -14.41
C SER A 260 22.06 -11.40 -13.94
N VAL A 261 20.85 -11.56 -14.49
CA VAL A 261 19.68 -10.71 -14.25
C VAL A 261 18.79 -11.35 -13.18
N LYS A 262 18.30 -10.54 -12.28
CA LYS A 262 17.44 -10.98 -11.19
C LYS A 262 16.01 -10.41 -11.36
N ALA A 263 15.06 -11.03 -10.67
CA ALA A 263 13.66 -10.58 -10.70
C ALA A 263 13.50 -9.08 -10.36
N THR A 264 14.39 -8.54 -9.53
CA THR A 264 14.43 -7.11 -9.22
C THR A 264 14.75 -6.25 -10.44
N ASP A 265 15.74 -6.66 -11.24
CA ASP A 265 16.11 -5.94 -12.46
C ASP A 265 14.94 -5.92 -13.43
N CYS A 266 14.28 -7.08 -13.56
CA CYS A 266 13.06 -7.23 -14.37
C CYS A 266 11.97 -6.26 -13.90
N VAL A 267 11.63 -6.24 -12.61
CA VAL A 267 10.52 -5.40 -12.13
C VAL A 267 10.85 -3.91 -12.18
N LEU A 268 12.10 -3.49 -11.97
CA LEU A 268 12.48 -2.08 -12.12
C LEU A 268 12.39 -1.64 -13.58
N THR A 269 12.80 -2.50 -14.53
CA THR A 269 12.64 -2.26 -15.97
C THR A 269 11.15 -2.17 -16.34
N LEU A 270 10.33 -3.14 -15.89
CA LEU A 270 8.89 -3.13 -16.09
C LEU A 270 8.24 -1.87 -15.50
N THR A 271 8.68 -1.42 -14.32
CA THR A 271 8.16 -0.22 -13.66
C THR A 271 8.36 1.03 -14.53
N ALA A 272 9.56 1.21 -15.09
CA ALA A 272 9.84 2.33 -15.98
C ALA A 272 9.01 2.25 -17.28
N LEU A 273 8.94 1.07 -17.90
CA LEU A 273 8.23 0.86 -19.16
C LEU A 273 6.72 1.03 -19.02
N LEU A 274 6.10 0.38 -18.01
CA LEU A 274 4.66 0.41 -17.79
C LEU A 274 4.20 1.81 -17.34
N ARG A 275 4.99 2.51 -16.51
CA ARG A 275 4.69 3.89 -16.15
C ARG A 275 4.69 4.81 -17.37
N LYS A 276 5.66 4.65 -18.25
CA LYS A 276 5.72 5.39 -19.52
C LYS A 276 4.59 5.02 -20.48
N PHE A 277 4.18 3.75 -20.49
CA PHE A 277 3.05 3.28 -21.31
C PHE A 277 1.69 3.82 -20.84
N GLY A 278 1.57 4.12 -19.51
CA GLY A 278 0.35 4.71 -18.95
C GLY A 278 -0.67 3.67 -18.48
N VAL A 279 -0.27 2.81 -17.54
CA VAL A 279 -1.14 1.78 -16.93
C VAL A 279 -1.86 2.26 -15.66
N VAL A 280 -1.83 3.55 -15.35
CA VAL A 280 -2.45 4.10 -14.14
C VAL A 280 -3.93 3.75 -14.10
N GLU A 281 -4.40 3.24 -12.95
CA GLU A 281 -5.77 2.77 -12.67
C GLU A 281 -6.25 1.58 -13.53
N LYS A 282 -5.40 1.00 -14.38
CA LYS A 282 -5.73 -0.16 -15.20
C LYS A 282 -5.31 -1.46 -14.51
N PHE A 283 -5.84 -2.57 -14.98
CA PHE A 283 -5.30 -3.88 -14.68
C PHE A 283 -4.18 -4.20 -15.65
N VAL A 284 -3.15 -4.87 -15.15
CA VAL A 284 -2.08 -5.46 -15.96
C VAL A 284 -2.20 -6.97 -15.82
N GLU A 285 -2.17 -7.69 -16.95
CA GLU A 285 -2.20 -9.15 -16.96
C GLU A 285 -1.05 -9.66 -17.85
N PHE A 286 -0.26 -10.58 -17.31
CA PHE A 286 0.91 -11.14 -17.97
C PHE A 286 0.57 -12.40 -18.72
N PHE A 287 1.05 -12.51 -19.95
CA PHE A 287 0.86 -13.66 -20.83
C PHE A 287 2.06 -13.87 -21.75
N GLY A 288 2.02 -14.87 -22.61
CA GLY A 288 3.10 -15.22 -23.52
C GLY A 288 4.05 -16.29 -22.98
N PRO A 289 4.96 -16.79 -23.80
CA PRO A 289 5.83 -17.94 -23.45
C PRO A 289 6.81 -17.63 -22.32
N GLY A 290 7.23 -16.36 -22.16
CA GLY A 290 8.13 -15.95 -21.07
C GLY A 290 7.52 -16.11 -19.66
N VAL A 291 6.20 -16.16 -19.53
CA VAL A 291 5.53 -16.34 -18.22
C VAL A 291 5.93 -17.65 -17.57
N SER A 292 6.03 -18.74 -18.34
CA SER A 292 6.40 -20.07 -17.81
C SER A 292 7.85 -20.14 -17.33
N SER A 293 8.72 -19.22 -17.75
CA SER A 293 10.11 -19.13 -17.30
C SER A 293 10.25 -18.47 -15.91
N LEU A 294 9.25 -17.72 -15.47
CA LEU A 294 9.23 -17.02 -14.18
C LEU A 294 8.62 -17.90 -13.10
N THR A 295 9.35 -18.11 -12.00
CA THR A 295 8.80 -18.75 -10.81
C THR A 295 7.72 -17.87 -10.17
N VAL A 296 6.88 -18.42 -9.30
CA VAL A 296 5.89 -17.62 -8.56
C VAL A 296 6.57 -16.51 -7.74
N THR A 297 7.76 -16.75 -7.21
CA THR A 297 8.49 -15.74 -6.44
C THR A 297 9.04 -14.59 -7.30
N ASP A 298 9.40 -14.86 -8.55
CA ASP A 298 9.72 -13.82 -9.54
C ASP A 298 8.46 -12.99 -9.88
N ARG A 299 7.34 -13.67 -10.16
CA ARG A 299 6.05 -13.04 -10.41
C ARG A 299 5.59 -12.22 -9.21
N ALA A 300 5.84 -12.68 -7.98
CA ALA A 300 5.52 -11.96 -6.75
C ALA A 300 6.30 -10.64 -6.66
N THR A 301 7.58 -10.65 -7.05
CA THR A 301 8.39 -9.43 -7.14
C THR A 301 7.78 -8.44 -8.14
N ILE A 302 7.31 -8.92 -9.29
CA ILE A 302 6.67 -8.09 -10.33
C ILE A 302 5.32 -7.56 -9.87
N SER A 303 4.44 -8.42 -9.36
CA SER A 303 3.09 -8.05 -8.92
C SER A 303 3.11 -7.10 -7.73
N ASN A 304 4.10 -7.23 -6.83
CA ASN A 304 4.26 -6.41 -5.65
C ASN A 304 4.43 -4.92 -6.01
N MET A 305 5.14 -4.61 -7.09
CA MET A 305 5.40 -3.23 -7.52
C MET A 305 4.30 -2.64 -8.41
N SER A 306 3.12 -3.26 -8.52
CA SER A 306 2.02 -2.68 -9.31
C SER A 306 1.64 -1.26 -8.88
N PRO A 307 1.63 -0.88 -7.59
CA PRO A 307 1.39 0.49 -7.18
C PRO A 307 2.47 1.48 -7.67
N GLU A 308 3.72 1.03 -7.77
CA GLU A 308 4.84 1.87 -8.18
C GLU A 308 4.79 2.22 -9.68
N TYR A 309 4.32 1.30 -10.54
CA TYR A 309 4.04 1.65 -11.93
C TYR A 309 2.61 2.16 -12.17
N GLY A 310 1.76 2.18 -11.14
CA GLY A 310 0.44 2.82 -11.13
C GLY A 310 -0.72 1.90 -11.51
N ALA A 311 -0.50 0.59 -11.71
CA ALA A 311 -1.57 -0.35 -11.98
C ALA A 311 -2.36 -0.71 -10.71
N THR A 312 -3.65 -0.99 -10.86
CA THR A 312 -4.49 -1.48 -9.76
C THR A 312 -4.09 -2.89 -9.35
N CYS A 313 -3.83 -3.77 -10.30
CA CYS A 313 -3.30 -5.11 -10.08
C CYS A 313 -2.34 -5.52 -11.21
N ALA A 314 -1.56 -6.59 -10.96
CA ALA A 314 -0.59 -7.16 -11.89
C ALA A 314 -0.71 -8.68 -11.84
N PHE A 315 -1.57 -9.22 -12.68
CA PHE A 315 -2.13 -10.54 -12.54
C PHE A 315 -1.40 -11.57 -13.40
N PHE A 316 -1.06 -12.69 -12.78
CA PHE A 316 -0.57 -13.90 -13.45
C PHE A 316 -1.62 -14.99 -13.28
N PRO A 317 -2.16 -15.56 -14.37
CA PRO A 317 -3.15 -16.64 -14.30
C PRO A 317 -2.56 -17.93 -13.71
N TRP A 318 -3.42 -18.84 -13.25
CA TRP A 318 -3.00 -20.16 -12.75
C TRP A 318 -2.38 -21.03 -13.81
N ASP A 319 -1.20 -21.56 -13.52
CA ASP A 319 -0.43 -22.46 -14.39
C ASP A 319 0.35 -23.49 -13.55
N ASP A 320 1.24 -24.25 -14.21
CA ASP A 320 2.06 -25.26 -13.54
C ASP A 320 3.06 -24.66 -12.54
N GLN A 321 3.53 -23.41 -12.72
CA GLN A 321 4.36 -22.72 -11.74
C GLN A 321 3.61 -22.43 -10.45
N THR A 322 2.33 -22.04 -10.56
CA THR A 322 1.45 -21.85 -9.41
C THR A 322 1.32 -23.14 -8.60
N ILE A 323 1.06 -24.27 -9.27
CA ILE A 323 0.92 -25.56 -8.59
C ILE A 323 2.25 -26.00 -7.96
N SER A 324 3.36 -25.77 -8.65
CA SER A 324 4.71 -26.06 -8.12
C SER A 324 4.99 -25.28 -6.84
N PHE A 325 4.61 -23.99 -6.80
CA PHE A 325 4.73 -23.15 -5.60
C PHE A 325 3.85 -23.66 -4.46
N PHE A 326 2.59 -24.02 -4.73
CA PHE A 326 1.70 -24.57 -3.71
C PHE A 326 2.26 -25.86 -3.09
N LYS A 327 2.78 -26.77 -3.95
CA LYS A 327 3.44 -28.01 -3.49
C LYS A 327 4.74 -27.69 -2.75
N GLY A 328 5.56 -26.81 -3.28
CA GLY A 328 6.82 -26.35 -2.69
C GLY A 328 6.67 -25.66 -1.34
N THR A 329 5.53 -25.06 -1.08
CA THR A 329 5.15 -24.48 0.22
C THR A 329 4.31 -25.42 1.09
N GLY A 330 4.18 -26.69 0.70
CA GLY A 330 3.51 -27.74 1.47
C GLY A 330 1.99 -27.57 1.60
N ARG A 331 1.33 -26.94 0.60
CA ARG A 331 -0.13 -26.83 0.54
C ARG A 331 -0.74 -28.09 -0.06
N GLN A 332 -1.60 -28.75 0.72
CA GLN A 332 -2.30 -29.98 0.29
C GLN A 332 -3.41 -29.72 -0.72
N THR A 333 -3.83 -28.46 -0.86
CA THR A 333 -4.91 -28.03 -1.76
C THR A 333 -4.44 -27.84 -3.21
N ALA A 334 -3.17 -28.04 -3.53
CA ALA A 334 -2.60 -27.81 -4.86
C ALA A 334 -3.31 -28.58 -5.98
N ASP A 335 -3.58 -29.87 -5.76
CA ASP A 335 -4.22 -30.73 -6.77
C ASP A 335 -5.72 -30.39 -6.95
N LEU A 336 -6.44 -30.03 -5.87
CA LEU A 336 -7.80 -29.51 -5.95
C LEU A 336 -7.85 -28.19 -6.74
N LEU A 337 -6.91 -27.28 -6.49
CA LEU A 337 -6.80 -26.02 -7.23
C LEU A 337 -6.59 -26.27 -8.72
N GLN A 338 -5.68 -27.19 -9.07
CA GLN A 338 -5.40 -27.52 -10.46
C GLN A 338 -6.62 -28.11 -11.18
N ASP A 339 -7.33 -29.07 -10.55
CA ASP A 339 -8.52 -29.71 -11.13
C ASP A 339 -9.65 -28.67 -11.31
N TYR A 340 -9.89 -27.86 -10.28
CA TYR A 340 -10.85 -26.75 -10.35
C TYR A 340 -10.52 -25.76 -11.47
N ALA A 341 -9.28 -25.26 -11.52
CA ALA A 341 -8.87 -24.24 -12.49
C ALA A 341 -9.04 -24.71 -13.95
N LYS A 342 -8.71 -25.97 -14.20
CA LYS A 342 -8.87 -26.58 -15.54
C LYS A 342 -10.34 -26.73 -15.93
N ARG A 343 -11.20 -27.16 -14.99
CA ARG A 343 -12.65 -27.35 -15.24
C ARG A 343 -13.40 -26.03 -15.38
N ALA A 344 -13.02 -25.05 -14.58
CA ALA A 344 -13.73 -23.77 -14.51
C ALA A 344 -13.21 -22.71 -15.52
N GLY A 345 -12.22 -23.03 -16.36
CA GLY A 345 -11.74 -22.14 -17.41
C GLY A 345 -10.79 -21.04 -16.93
N PHE A 346 -10.08 -21.29 -15.80
CA PHE A 346 -9.08 -20.39 -15.24
C PHE A 346 -7.65 -20.86 -15.45
N TRP A 347 -7.44 -22.01 -16.10
CA TRP A 347 -6.12 -22.54 -16.35
C TRP A 347 -5.45 -21.85 -17.53
N TYR A 348 -4.25 -21.34 -17.33
CA TYR A 348 -3.44 -20.71 -18.37
C TYR A 348 -2.50 -21.72 -19.03
N HIS A 349 -2.35 -21.58 -20.33
CA HIS A 349 -1.29 -22.20 -21.14
C HIS A 349 -0.82 -21.20 -22.20
N GLU A 350 0.45 -21.27 -22.58
CA GLU A 350 1.12 -20.28 -23.43
C GLU A 350 0.52 -20.10 -24.83
N ASN A 351 -0.24 -21.10 -25.31
CA ASN A 351 -0.88 -21.10 -26.63
C ASN A 351 -2.34 -20.58 -26.60
N ILE A 352 -2.71 -19.78 -25.59
CA ILE A 352 -4.04 -19.15 -25.53
C ILE A 352 -4.05 -17.87 -26.35
N ASP A 353 -4.52 -17.96 -27.60
CA ASP A 353 -4.67 -16.81 -28.53
C ASP A 353 -6.06 -16.16 -28.49
N SER A 354 -7.00 -16.71 -27.73
CA SER A 354 -8.39 -16.23 -27.70
C SER A 354 -8.62 -15.01 -26.81
N VAL A 355 -7.70 -14.73 -25.89
CA VAL A 355 -7.84 -13.62 -24.93
C VAL A 355 -7.57 -12.28 -25.62
N ILE A 356 -8.49 -11.35 -25.43
CA ILE A 356 -8.39 -10.00 -25.99
C ILE A 356 -8.15 -9.01 -24.86
N TYR A 357 -7.11 -8.20 -24.97
CA TYR A 357 -6.78 -7.13 -24.03
C TYR A 357 -7.19 -5.77 -24.60
N SER A 358 -7.38 -4.77 -23.72
CA SER A 358 -7.67 -3.39 -24.16
C SER A 358 -6.53 -2.80 -24.98
N GLN A 359 -5.32 -3.08 -24.56
CA GLN A 359 -4.05 -2.76 -25.24
C GLN A 359 -3.03 -3.82 -24.87
N GLN A 360 -1.98 -3.94 -25.67
CA GLN A 360 -0.88 -4.88 -25.41
C GLN A 360 0.47 -4.20 -25.53
N ILE A 361 1.44 -4.68 -24.75
CA ILE A 361 2.86 -4.37 -24.87
C ILE A 361 3.64 -5.68 -24.86
N GLU A 362 4.69 -5.76 -25.64
CA GLU A 362 5.58 -6.93 -25.72
C GLU A 362 6.92 -6.57 -25.08
N ILE A 363 7.46 -7.48 -24.27
CA ILE A 363 8.70 -7.32 -23.52
C ILE A 363 9.49 -8.61 -23.63
N ASP A 364 10.72 -8.49 -24.13
CA ASP A 364 11.67 -9.59 -24.21
C ASP A 364 12.51 -9.65 -22.95
N LEU A 365 12.38 -10.74 -22.19
CA LEU A 365 13.13 -10.97 -20.97
C LEU A 365 14.63 -11.17 -21.22
N ASP A 366 15.01 -11.65 -22.42
CA ASP A 366 16.42 -11.86 -22.80
C ASP A 366 17.19 -10.52 -22.93
N GLU A 367 16.47 -9.40 -23.16
CA GLU A 367 17.06 -8.06 -23.33
C GLU A 367 17.22 -7.28 -22.00
N ILE A 368 16.77 -7.84 -20.88
CA ILE A 368 16.86 -7.17 -19.58
C ILE A 368 18.30 -7.24 -19.06
N GLU A 369 18.80 -6.11 -18.57
CA GLU A 369 20.13 -5.97 -17.98
C GLU A 369 20.04 -5.72 -16.46
N PRO A 370 21.13 -5.93 -15.69
CA PRO A 370 21.20 -5.51 -14.29
C PRO A 370 21.02 -3.99 -14.16
N VAL A 371 20.07 -3.57 -13.31
CA VAL A 371 19.68 -2.17 -13.15
C VAL A 371 19.45 -1.80 -11.69
N ILE A 372 19.49 -0.51 -11.41
CA ILE A 372 18.96 0.09 -10.19
C ILE A 372 17.96 1.20 -10.53
N ALA A 373 17.17 1.64 -9.57
CA ALA A 373 16.27 2.78 -9.78
C ALA A 373 16.50 3.87 -8.73
N GLY A 374 16.67 5.10 -9.19
CA GLY A 374 16.90 6.25 -8.32
C GLY A 374 17.33 7.47 -9.10
N PRO A 375 17.62 8.57 -8.39
CA PRO A 375 17.81 8.67 -6.92
C PRO A 375 16.57 8.97 -6.08
N LYS A 376 15.37 9.11 -6.67
CA LYS A 376 14.20 9.62 -5.93
C LYS A 376 12.88 8.89 -6.23
N ARG A 377 12.79 8.11 -7.31
CA ARG A 377 11.56 7.43 -7.74
C ARG A 377 11.84 6.05 -8.30
N PRO A 378 10.91 5.09 -8.12
CA PRO A 378 11.08 3.72 -8.60
C PRO A 378 11.14 3.58 -10.13
N ASP A 379 10.56 4.53 -10.87
CA ASP A 379 10.55 4.56 -12.34
C ASP A 379 11.81 5.20 -12.96
N GLN A 380 12.74 5.70 -12.14
CA GLN A 380 14.03 6.23 -12.59
C GLN A 380 15.06 5.09 -12.72
N MET A 381 14.75 4.12 -13.59
CA MET A 381 15.61 2.98 -13.89
C MET A 381 16.85 3.42 -14.65
N GLN A 382 18.00 2.83 -14.31
CA GLN A 382 19.29 3.08 -14.93
C GLN A 382 20.20 1.85 -14.87
N THR A 383 21.01 1.64 -15.87
CA THR A 383 22.02 0.58 -15.89
C THR A 383 23.15 0.91 -14.92
N LEU A 384 23.91 -0.11 -14.49
CA LEU A 384 24.99 0.08 -13.51
C LEU A 384 26.07 1.09 -13.98
N SER A 385 26.30 1.20 -15.27
CA SER A 385 27.24 2.18 -15.87
C SER A 385 26.73 3.64 -15.80
N GLN A 386 25.42 3.83 -15.72
CA GLN A 386 24.80 5.16 -15.64
C GLN A 386 24.73 5.69 -14.19
N VAL A 387 24.86 4.83 -13.20
CA VAL A 387 24.68 5.17 -11.78
C VAL A 387 25.60 6.31 -11.33
N PRO A 388 26.91 6.31 -11.62
CA PRO A 388 27.80 7.40 -11.20
C PRO A 388 27.31 8.78 -11.67
N ALA A 389 26.81 8.86 -12.90
CA ALA A 389 26.33 10.11 -13.49
C ALA A 389 24.97 10.57 -12.92
N SER A 390 24.22 9.69 -12.30
CA SER A 390 22.89 9.99 -11.70
C SER A 390 22.98 10.74 -10.37
N PHE A 391 24.11 10.64 -9.69
CA PHE A 391 24.38 11.33 -8.44
C PHE A 391 24.88 12.76 -8.76
N GLN A 392 23.95 13.69 -8.99
CA GLN A 392 24.26 15.09 -9.21
C GLN A 392 23.86 15.89 -7.97
N ILE A 393 24.83 16.44 -7.27
CA ILE A 393 24.59 17.39 -6.18
C ILE A 393 23.99 18.67 -6.81
N PRO A 394 22.78 19.10 -6.42
CA PRO A 394 22.23 20.35 -6.94
C PRO A 394 23.16 21.52 -6.63
N PHE A 395 23.59 22.21 -7.65
CA PHE A 395 24.44 23.39 -7.53
C PHE A 395 23.58 24.57 -6.99
N LYS A 396 23.28 24.56 -5.68
CA LYS A 396 22.80 25.76 -4.99
C LYS A 396 24.03 26.42 -4.34
N ALA A 397 24.16 27.73 -4.53
CA ALA A 397 25.29 28.55 -4.10
C ALA A 397 25.64 28.54 -2.59
N GLU A 398 25.03 27.65 -1.80
CA GLU A 398 25.20 27.53 -0.36
C GLU A 398 25.57 26.10 0.10
N THR A 399 25.87 25.17 -0.80
CA THR A 399 26.33 23.85 -0.35
C THR A 399 27.74 24.00 0.25
N LYS A 400 27.81 23.73 1.55
CA LYS A 400 29.12 23.60 2.24
C LYS A 400 29.96 22.59 1.45
N VAL A 401 31.22 22.94 1.19
CA VAL A 401 32.17 21.98 0.62
C VAL A 401 32.35 20.84 1.60
N ASN A 402 32.18 19.59 1.13
CA ASN A 402 32.38 18.42 1.97
C ASN A 402 33.80 18.39 2.55
N SER A 403 33.91 18.58 3.85
CA SER A 403 35.16 18.58 4.62
C SER A 403 35.27 17.37 5.55
N SER A 404 34.33 16.41 5.46
CA SER A 404 34.21 15.29 6.40
C SER A 404 35.28 14.19 6.24
N GLY A 405 35.95 14.14 5.09
CA GLY A 405 36.81 13.00 4.74
C GLY A 405 36.08 11.79 4.22
N PHE A 406 34.74 11.76 4.27
CA PHE A 406 33.91 10.74 3.60
C PHE A 406 33.75 11.08 2.12
N PRO A 407 33.60 10.08 1.22
CA PRO A 407 33.29 10.35 -0.19
C PRO A 407 31.90 11.01 -0.31
N ASN A 408 31.77 11.97 -1.21
CA ASN A 408 30.44 12.39 -1.64
C ASN A 408 29.71 11.19 -2.23
N GLY A 409 28.39 11.09 -1.99
CA GLY A 409 27.67 9.88 -2.36
C GLY A 409 28.05 8.66 -1.50
N ALA A 410 28.62 8.89 -0.29
CA ALA A 410 28.83 7.84 0.69
C ALA A 410 27.51 7.11 0.98
N ILE A 411 27.55 5.80 0.97
CA ILE A 411 26.37 4.99 1.34
C ILE A 411 26.26 5.03 2.86
N ALA A 412 25.31 5.83 3.36
CA ALA A 412 25.02 5.92 4.78
C ALA A 412 24.12 4.77 5.26
N LEU A 413 23.30 4.21 4.35
CA LEU A 413 22.37 3.13 4.64
C LEU A 413 22.34 2.13 3.49
N ALA A 414 22.62 0.87 3.79
CA ALA A 414 22.46 -0.26 2.90
C ALA A 414 21.44 -1.24 3.52
N ALA A 415 20.27 -1.39 2.93
CA ALA A 415 19.17 -2.14 3.54
C ALA A 415 18.65 -3.26 2.64
N ILE A 416 18.83 -4.51 3.05
CA ILE A 416 18.10 -5.65 2.51
C ILE A 416 16.77 -5.71 3.26
N THR A 417 15.72 -5.13 2.65
CA THR A 417 14.42 -4.95 3.30
C THR A 417 13.43 -6.05 2.93
N SER A 418 12.45 -6.25 3.78
CA SER A 418 11.43 -7.29 3.64
C SER A 418 10.42 -7.09 2.49
N CYS A 419 10.44 -5.95 1.80
CA CYS A 419 9.34 -5.57 0.90
C CYS A 419 9.17 -6.51 -0.31
N THR A 420 9.89 -6.30 -1.41
CA THR A 420 9.62 -6.96 -2.69
C THR A 420 10.44 -8.23 -2.86
N ASN A 421 11.66 -8.18 -2.42
CA ASN A 421 12.71 -9.08 -2.87
C ASN A 421 12.94 -10.28 -1.94
N THR A 422 12.59 -10.17 -0.66
CA THR A 422 12.86 -11.25 0.31
C THR A 422 11.94 -12.46 0.19
N ALA A 423 10.80 -12.32 -0.51
CA ALA A 423 9.95 -13.46 -0.87
C ALA A 423 10.59 -14.38 -1.92
N ASN A 424 11.65 -13.92 -2.58
CA ASN A 424 12.33 -14.67 -3.64
C ASN A 424 13.60 -15.32 -3.13
N PRO A 425 13.62 -16.68 -2.99
CA PRO A 425 14.80 -17.40 -2.52
C PRO A 425 16.04 -17.22 -3.41
N ASP A 426 15.88 -17.03 -4.72
CA ASP A 426 16.99 -16.79 -5.62
C ASP A 426 17.76 -15.54 -5.25
N LEU A 427 17.06 -14.45 -4.97
CA LEU A 427 17.66 -13.18 -4.58
C LEU A 427 18.43 -13.28 -3.25
N ILE A 428 17.82 -13.91 -2.28
CA ILE A 428 18.38 -13.99 -0.93
C ILE A 428 19.53 -14.99 -0.85
N MET A 429 19.42 -16.13 -1.51
CA MET A 429 20.52 -17.10 -1.60
C MET A 429 21.69 -16.55 -2.41
N THR A 430 21.42 -15.81 -3.48
CA THR A 430 22.48 -15.09 -4.22
C THR A 430 23.23 -14.12 -3.31
N ALA A 431 22.52 -13.30 -2.54
CA ALA A 431 23.14 -12.37 -1.59
C ALA A 431 23.97 -13.07 -0.52
N GLY A 432 23.44 -14.17 0.05
CA GLY A 432 24.15 -14.98 1.04
C GLY A 432 25.43 -15.64 0.49
N LEU A 433 25.37 -16.17 -0.73
CA LEU A 433 26.52 -16.76 -1.40
C LEU A 433 27.56 -15.68 -1.79
N MET A 434 27.11 -14.49 -2.20
CA MET A 434 27.99 -13.34 -2.41
C MET A 434 28.70 -12.94 -1.11
N ALA A 435 27.96 -12.86 0.00
CA ALA A 435 28.54 -12.54 1.31
C ALA A 435 29.62 -13.56 1.68
N ARG A 436 29.36 -14.85 1.48
CA ARG A 436 30.36 -15.92 1.67
C ARG A 436 31.60 -15.69 0.82
N ASN A 437 31.45 -15.40 -0.46
CA ASN A 437 32.56 -15.19 -1.39
C ASN A 437 33.35 -13.91 -0.99
N ALA A 438 32.66 -12.83 -0.65
CA ALA A 438 33.27 -11.59 -0.17
C ALA A 438 34.10 -11.79 1.11
N CYS A 439 33.55 -12.51 2.11
CA CYS A 439 34.26 -12.84 3.34
C CYS A 439 35.52 -13.69 3.07
N LYS A 440 35.43 -14.67 2.16
CA LYS A 440 36.59 -15.48 1.77
C LYS A 440 37.72 -14.66 1.14
N LEU A 441 37.39 -13.58 0.45
CA LEU A 441 38.35 -12.63 -0.12
C LEU A 441 38.78 -11.54 0.87
N GLY A 442 38.28 -11.55 2.09
CA GLY A 442 38.62 -10.60 3.13
C GLY A 442 37.99 -9.21 2.99
N LEU A 443 36.91 -9.09 2.20
CA LEU A 443 36.18 -7.83 2.09
C LEU A 443 35.44 -7.52 3.39
N LYS A 444 35.27 -6.22 3.66
CA LYS A 444 34.51 -5.70 4.79
C LYS A 444 33.68 -4.52 4.34
N VAL A 445 32.51 -4.34 4.93
CA VAL A 445 31.71 -3.13 4.74
C VAL A 445 32.39 -1.97 5.49
N PRO A 446 32.52 -0.79 4.87
CA PRO A 446 33.10 0.39 5.52
C PRO A 446 32.31 0.80 6.78
N PRO A 447 32.97 1.30 7.83
CA PRO A 447 32.33 1.53 9.13
C PRO A 447 31.29 2.65 9.15
N TRP A 448 31.24 3.47 8.11
CA TRP A 448 30.21 4.52 7.97
C TRP A 448 28.90 4.01 7.37
N VAL A 449 28.87 2.80 6.83
CA VAL A 449 27.67 2.21 6.23
C VAL A 449 26.85 1.52 7.32
N LYS A 450 25.66 2.02 7.58
CA LYS A 450 24.66 1.30 8.35
C LYS A 450 24.08 0.20 7.49
N THR A 451 24.28 -1.05 7.91
CA THR A 451 23.71 -2.23 7.24
C THR A 451 22.45 -2.66 7.94
N LEU A 452 21.40 -2.99 7.19
CA LEU A 452 20.16 -3.53 7.71
C LEU A 452 19.76 -4.80 6.96
N PHE A 453 19.29 -5.79 7.71
CA PHE A 453 18.63 -6.97 7.15
C PHE A 453 17.33 -7.27 7.90
N ALA A 454 16.21 -7.13 7.18
CA ALA A 454 14.89 -7.50 7.68
C ALA A 454 14.27 -8.55 6.74
N PRO A 455 14.34 -9.85 7.06
CA PRO A 455 13.67 -10.89 6.29
C PRO A 455 12.15 -10.69 6.24
N GLY A 456 11.54 -11.02 5.11
CA GLY A 456 10.10 -10.85 4.96
C GLY A 456 9.26 -11.94 5.65
N SER A 457 9.87 -13.06 6.02
CA SER A 457 9.25 -14.13 6.80
C SER A 457 10.27 -14.91 7.62
N LEU A 458 9.79 -15.68 8.59
CA LEU A 458 10.61 -16.59 9.36
C LEU A 458 11.27 -17.67 8.48
N THR A 459 10.60 -18.09 7.41
CA THR A 459 11.12 -19.07 6.46
C THR A 459 12.45 -18.61 5.84
N VAL A 460 12.55 -17.30 5.52
CA VAL A 460 13.80 -16.71 4.97
C VAL A 460 14.95 -16.86 5.97
N SER A 461 14.71 -16.52 7.22
CA SER A 461 15.70 -16.63 8.28
C SER A 461 16.16 -18.07 8.49
N ASP A 462 15.22 -19.02 8.43
CA ASP A 462 15.50 -20.44 8.64
C ASP A 462 16.36 -21.04 7.54
N TYR A 463 16.03 -20.83 6.26
CA TYR A 463 16.85 -21.41 5.19
C TYR A 463 18.24 -20.76 5.10
N LEU A 464 18.39 -19.47 5.43
CA LEU A 464 19.70 -18.82 5.54
C LEU A 464 20.52 -19.40 6.70
N THR A 465 19.89 -19.64 7.82
CA THR A 465 20.56 -20.26 8.98
C THR A 465 20.95 -21.70 8.67
N GLN A 466 20.06 -22.52 8.12
CA GLN A 466 20.32 -23.93 7.78
C GLN A 466 21.37 -24.10 6.67
N SER A 467 21.47 -23.12 5.75
CA SER A 467 22.52 -23.11 4.73
C SER A 467 23.88 -22.62 5.24
N GLY A 468 23.94 -22.05 6.45
CA GLY A 468 25.12 -21.41 7.02
C GLY A 468 25.45 -20.05 6.40
N LEU A 469 24.61 -19.54 5.49
CA LEU A 469 24.85 -18.27 4.78
C LEU A 469 24.61 -17.05 5.68
N GLN A 470 23.73 -17.16 6.67
CA GLN A 470 23.50 -16.08 7.64
C GLN A 470 24.79 -15.64 8.32
N SER A 471 25.68 -16.57 8.68
CA SER A 471 26.93 -16.24 9.36
C SER A 471 27.88 -15.35 8.53
N TYR A 472 27.82 -15.42 7.21
CA TYR A 472 28.61 -14.56 6.34
C TYR A 472 27.96 -13.19 6.16
N LEU A 473 26.62 -13.12 6.12
CA LEU A 473 25.89 -11.85 6.18
C LEU A 473 26.19 -11.11 7.48
N ASP A 474 26.18 -11.82 8.61
CA ASP A 474 26.52 -11.28 9.94
C ASP A 474 27.95 -10.70 9.98
N GLN A 475 28.93 -11.40 9.39
CA GLN A 475 30.32 -10.92 9.31
C GLN A 475 30.45 -9.61 8.52
N LEU A 476 29.53 -9.33 7.59
CA LEU A 476 29.45 -8.09 6.83
C LEU A 476 28.52 -7.05 7.47
N GLY A 477 28.01 -7.35 8.67
CA GLY A 477 27.13 -6.45 9.44
C GLY A 477 25.64 -6.58 9.14
N PHE A 478 25.22 -7.43 8.20
CA PHE A 478 23.82 -7.69 7.87
C PHE A 478 23.20 -8.72 8.81
N TYR A 479 23.15 -8.38 10.10
CA TYR A 479 22.40 -9.17 11.08
C TYR A 479 20.90 -9.04 10.86
N VAL A 480 20.13 -10.02 11.31
CA VAL A 480 18.66 -9.90 11.31
C VAL A 480 18.26 -8.86 12.36
N ASP A 481 17.76 -7.71 11.93
CA ASP A 481 17.37 -6.61 12.81
C ASP A 481 15.92 -6.71 13.30
N GLY A 482 15.08 -7.47 12.59
CA GLY A 482 13.67 -7.69 12.91
C GLY A 482 12.89 -8.22 11.72
N PHE A 483 11.59 -8.41 11.89
CA PHE A 483 10.66 -8.83 10.83
C PHE A 483 9.59 -7.76 10.64
N GLY A 484 9.35 -7.35 9.40
CA GLY A 484 8.36 -6.34 9.04
C GLY A 484 8.92 -5.22 8.18
N CYS A 485 8.12 -4.20 7.94
CA CYS A 485 8.46 -3.08 7.08
C CYS A 485 9.37 -2.09 7.83
N THR A 486 10.65 -2.03 7.45
CA THR A 486 11.66 -1.19 8.09
C THR A 486 12.01 0.04 7.25
N ALA A 487 13.07 -0.03 6.44
CA ALA A 487 13.59 1.12 5.70
C ALA A 487 12.57 1.73 4.72
N CYS A 488 11.73 0.93 4.06
CA CYS A 488 10.79 1.42 3.05
C CYS A 488 9.73 2.41 3.57
N ILE A 489 9.48 2.43 4.90
CA ILE A 489 8.52 3.34 5.55
C ILE A 489 9.18 4.35 6.50
N GLY A 490 10.50 4.42 6.54
CA GLY A 490 11.21 5.34 7.41
C GLY A 490 11.51 4.82 8.81
N ASN A 491 11.36 3.51 9.04
CA ASN A 491 11.67 2.86 10.32
C ASN A 491 13.11 2.32 10.38
N SER A 492 14.00 2.85 9.54
CA SER A 492 15.42 2.49 9.52
C SER A 492 16.20 2.98 10.74
N GLY A 493 15.60 3.86 11.57
CA GLY A 493 16.30 4.47 12.71
C GLY A 493 17.36 5.50 12.33
N SER A 494 18.21 5.90 13.30
CA SER A 494 19.31 6.85 13.10
C SER A 494 20.42 6.24 12.25
N LEU A 495 21.16 7.07 11.53
CA LEU A 495 22.37 6.68 10.82
C LEU A 495 23.55 6.50 11.80
N VAL A 496 24.71 6.14 11.27
CA VAL A 496 25.95 6.12 12.07
C VAL A 496 26.25 7.56 12.54
N PRO A 497 26.52 7.80 13.85
CA PRO A 497 26.62 9.15 14.39
C PRO A 497 27.65 10.06 13.68
N SER A 498 28.79 9.50 13.28
CA SER A 498 29.83 10.27 12.53
C SER A 498 29.33 10.72 11.15
N VAL A 499 28.45 9.93 10.51
CA VAL A 499 27.85 10.29 9.23
C VAL A 499 26.81 11.38 9.42
N GLU A 500 25.94 11.26 10.43
CA GLU A 500 24.96 12.30 10.73
C GLU A 500 25.64 13.65 11.04
N GLN A 501 26.69 13.63 11.85
CA GLN A 501 27.46 14.84 12.14
C GLN A 501 28.09 15.42 10.87
N ALA A 502 28.68 14.59 10.01
CA ALA A 502 29.28 15.04 8.76
C ALA A 502 28.24 15.65 7.81
N MET A 503 27.02 15.12 7.78
CA MET A 503 25.90 15.68 7.01
C MET A 503 25.45 17.03 7.55
N ASP A 504 25.29 17.15 8.87
CA ASP A 504 24.78 18.37 9.51
C ASP A 504 25.79 19.52 9.52
N GLU A 505 27.06 19.21 9.74
CA GLU A 505 28.10 20.21 10.01
C GLU A 505 29.13 20.40 8.88
N GLN A 506 29.44 19.34 8.12
CA GLN A 506 30.59 19.28 7.23
C GLN A 506 30.26 19.17 5.74
N GLY A 507 28.97 19.29 5.38
CA GLY A 507 28.49 19.32 3.98
C GLY A 507 28.51 17.96 3.26
N LEU A 508 28.54 16.83 3.99
CA LEU A 508 28.42 15.51 3.37
C LEU A 508 27.04 15.30 2.74
N VAL A 509 27.01 14.92 1.48
CA VAL A 509 25.81 14.40 0.82
C VAL A 509 25.91 12.88 0.77
N ALA A 510 25.13 12.22 1.62
CA ALA A 510 25.10 10.77 1.71
C ALA A 510 23.82 10.20 1.04
N VAL A 511 23.86 8.91 0.73
CA VAL A 511 22.77 8.21 0.02
C VAL A 511 22.36 6.92 0.73
N SER A 512 21.19 6.37 0.34
CA SER A 512 20.84 4.98 0.68
C SER A 512 20.75 4.10 -0.56
N VAL A 513 21.02 2.81 -0.38
CA VAL A 513 20.73 1.74 -1.34
C VAL A 513 19.91 0.67 -0.62
N LEU A 514 18.74 0.33 -1.15
CA LEU A 514 17.84 -0.60 -0.49
C LEU A 514 17.10 -1.52 -1.48
N SER A 515 16.78 -2.73 -1.03
CA SER A 515 15.97 -3.68 -1.81
C SER A 515 14.47 -3.49 -1.58
N GLY A 516 14.03 -2.25 -1.44
CA GLY A 516 12.64 -1.87 -1.23
C GLY A 516 11.89 -1.53 -2.53
N ASN A 517 10.68 -0.94 -2.37
CA ASN A 517 9.81 -0.53 -3.47
C ASN A 517 9.83 0.98 -3.71
N ARG A 518 10.09 1.78 -2.67
CA ARG A 518 9.93 3.24 -2.67
C ARG A 518 11.19 3.90 -2.14
N ASN A 519 11.64 4.89 -2.88
CA ASN A 519 12.88 5.62 -2.60
C ASN A 519 12.70 7.14 -2.59
N PHE A 520 11.49 7.61 -2.23
CA PHE A 520 11.23 9.04 -2.16
C PHE A 520 12.13 9.74 -1.13
N SER A 521 12.53 10.97 -1.44
CA SER A 521 13.36 11.80 -0.57
C SER A 521 12.75 11.92 0.84
N GLY A 522 13.56 11.70 1.87
CA GLY A 522 13.13 11.76 3.27
C GLY A 522 12.24 10.59 3.74
N ARG A 523 11.82 9.70 2.85
CA ARG A 523 10.96 8.57 3.23
C ARG A 523 11.73 7.40 3.83
N VAL A 524 12.85 7.02 3.25
CA VAL A 524 13.68 5.89 3.71
C VAL A 524 14.36 6.22 5.03
N GLN A 525 14.91 7.42 5.10
CA GLN A 525 15.49 8.05 6.27
C GLN A 525 15.40 9.58 6.09
N GLN A 526 15.00 10.30 7.13
CA GLN A 526 14.62 11.72 7.03
C GLN A 526 15.73 12.63 6.47
N LYS A 527 16.99 12.33 6.77
CA LYS A 527 18.15 13.12 6.32
C LYS A 527 18.60 12.76 4.90
N LEU A 528 18.17 11.63 4.32
CA LEU A 528 18.63 11.17 3.02
C LEU A 528 17.70 11.64 1.90
N GLY A 529 18.25 12.52 1.05
CA GLY A 529 17.58 13.05 -0.13
C GLY A 529 17.71 12.17 -1.39
N PHE A 530 18.71 11.29 -1.43
CA PHE A 530 19.05 10.42 -2.54
C PHE A 530 18.95 8.96 -2.09
N ASN A 531 18.09 8.20 -2.73
CA ASN A 531 17.83 6.82 -2.37
C ASN A 531 17.73 5.97 -3.64
N TYR A 532 18.37 4.80 -3.66
CA TYR A 532 18.42 3.90 -4.81
C TYR A 532 17.82 2.55 -4.47
N LEU A 533 16.94 2.05 -5.35
CA LEU A 533 16.40 0.70 -5.29
C LEU A 533 17.29 -0.25 -6.06
N ALA A 534 17.64 -1.38 -5.46
CA ALA A 534 18.50 -2.39 -6.06
C ALA A 534 18.12 -3.79 -5.58
N SER A 535 18.56 -4.83 -6.29
CA SER A 535 18.43 -6.22 -5.81
C SER A 535 19.24 -6.44 -4.52
N PRO A 536 18.86 -7.39 -3.64
CA PRO A 536 19.63 -7.73 -2.45
C PRO A 536 21.13 -7.98 -2.72
N PRO A 537 21.53 -8.71 -3.78
CA PRO A 537 22.94 -8.85 -4.15
C PRO A 537 23.61 -7.51 -4.47
N LEU A 538 22.94 -6.61 -5.20
CA LEU A 538 23.50 -5.29 -5.53
C LEU A 538 23.53 -4.36 -4.31
N VAL A 539 22.57 -4.45 -3.39
CA VAL A 539 22.65 -3.75 -2.09
C VAL A 539 23.92 -4.13 -1.34
N LEU A 540 24.24 -5.42 -1.29
CA LEU A 540 25.46 -5.92 -0.69
C LEU A 540 26.71 -5.40 -1.42
N ALA A 541 26.73 -5.40 -2.76
CA ALA A 541 27.83 -4.89 -3.56
C ALA A 541 28.11 -3.40 -3.29
N TYR A 542 27.06 -2.56 -3.30
CA TYR A 542 27.18 -1.15 -2.97
C TYR A 542 27.59 -0.90 -1.51
N ALA A 543 27.10 -1.71 -0.56
CA ALA A 543 27.54 -1.65 0.82
C ALA A 543 29.06 -1.88 0.96
N LEU A 544 29.60 -2.88 0.26
CA LEU A 544 31.03 -3.18 0.23
C LEU A 544 31.84 -2.05 -0.44
N ALA A 545 31.32 -1.44 -1.50
CA ALA A 545 31.94 -0.29 -2.16
C ALA A 545 31.90 0.99 -1.31
N GLY A 546 30.90 1.15 -0.44
CA GLY A 546 30.74 2.27 0.48
C GLY A 546 30.37 3.62 -0.17
N LYS A 547 30.17 3.65 -1.49
CA LYS A 547 29.83 4.85 -2.27
C LYS A 547 28.96 4.50 -3.48
N ILE A 548 28.14 5.45 -3.92
CA ILE A 548 27.26 5.27 -5.09
C ILE A 548 27.98 5.61 -6.41
N GLU A 549 28.99 6.48 -6.38
CA GLU A 549 29.77 6.89 -7.53
C GLU A 549 30.78 5.80 -7.95
N ILE A 550 30.24 4.66 -8.40
CA ILE A 550 31.02 3.51 -8.88
C ILE A 550 30.25 2.78 -9.99
N ASP A 551 30.92 2.44 -11.07
CA ASP A 551 30.40 1.50 -12.07
C ASP A 551 30.80 0.08 -11.69
N LEU A 552 29.85 -0.66 -11.12
CA LEU A 552 30.09 -2.04 -10.66
C LEU A 552 30.47 -3.04 -11.78
N ASN A 553 30.29 -2.68 -13.04
CA ASN A 553 30.71 -3.55 -14.17
C ASN A 553 32.24 -3.54 -14.38
N VAL A 554 32.88 -2.39 -14.12
CA VAL A 554 34.29 -2.18 -14.49
C VAL A 554 35.18 -1.72 -13.35
N ASP A 555 34.62 -1.07 -12.34
CA ASP A 555 35.40 -0.59 -11.19
C ASP A 555 35.58 -1.68 -10.13
N PRO A 556 36.68 -1.69 -9.41
CA PRO A 556 36.87 -2.58 -8.28
C PRO A 556 35.98 -2.11 -7.10
N ILE A 557 35.26 -3.03 -6.48
CA ILE A 557 34.47 -2.80 -5.26
C ILE A 557 35.41 -2.44 -4.10
N ALA A 558 36.55 -3.12 -4.00
CA ALA A 558 37.54 -2.90 -2.96
C ALA A 558 38.93 -3.34 -3.40
N THR A 559 39.93 -2.97 -2.59
CA THR A 559 41.29 -3.49 -2.73
C THR A 559 41.70 -4.17 -1.43
N VAL A 560 42.03 -5.44 -1.49
CA VAL A 560 42.40 -6.25 -0.33
C VAL A 560 43.82 -6.81 -0.54
N GLY A 561 44.74 -6.49 0.37
CA GLY A 561 46.14 -6.91 0.26
C GLY A 561 46.82 -6.50 -1.05
N GLY A 562 46.43 -5.35 -1.63
CA GLY A 562 46.94 -4.86 -2.93
C GLY A 562 46.20 -5.40 -4.16
N ASN A 563 45.32 -6.38 -4.01
CA ASN A 563 44.56 -6.97 -5.10
C ASN A 563 43.20 -6.28 -5.25
N LYS A 564 42.87 -5.90 -6.48
CA LYS A 564 41.54 -5.35 -6.82
C LYS A 564 40.50 -6.48 -6.88
N VAL A 565 39.39 -6.30 -6.19
CA VAL A 565 38.24 -7.22 -6.20
C VAL A 565 37.08 -6.56 -6.90
N PHE A 566 36.48 -7.24 -7.86
CA PHE A 566 35.37 -6.77 -8.69
C PHE A 566 34.08 -7.52 -8.35
N LEU A 567 32.93 -7.01 -8.81
CA LEU A 567 31.64 -7.66 -8.62
C LEU A 567 31.64 -9.12 -9.10
N ARG A 568 32.19 -9.38 -10.27
CA ARG A 568 32.29 -10.72 -10.87
C ARG A 568 33.07 -11.72 -10.01
N ASP A 569 33.99 -11.27 -9.18
CA ASP A 569 34.82 -12.14 -8.34
C ASP A 569 34.04 -12.70 -7.13
N ILE A 570 32.98 -12.02 -6.73
CA ILE A 570 32.12 -12.43 -5.60
C ILE A 570 30.76 -12.94 -6.04
N TRP A 571 30.34 -12.70 -7.30
CA TRP A 571 29.04 -13.17 -7.80
C TRP A 571 29.00 -14.71 -7.89
N PRO A 572 28.01 -15.39 -7.30
CA PRO A 572 27.95 -16.85 -7.35
C PRO A 572 27.51 -17.35 -8.74
N LYS A 573 27.84 -18.60 -9.05
CA LYS A 573 27.32 -19.27 -10.25
C LYS A 573 25.83 -19.64 -10.03
N ASP A 574 25.05 -19.59 -11.10
CA ASP A 574 23.61 -19.91 -11.04
C ASP A 574 23.33 -21.34 -10.58
N GLU A 575 24.20 -22.31 -10.98
CA GLU A 575 24.09 -23.68 -10.53
C GLU A 575 24.23 -23.79 -9.01
N GLU A 576 25.15 -23.02 -8.41
CA GLU A 576 25.37 -22.98 -6.98
C GLU A 576 24.14 -22.40 -6.24
N VAL A 577 23.53 -21.36 -6.79
CA VAL A 577 22.30 -20.77 -6.25
C VAL A 577 21.15 -21.78 -6.30
N LYS A 578 20.94 -22.43 -7.44
CA LYS A 578 19.90 -23.45 -7.65
C LYS A 578 20.09 -24.63 -6.69
N GLU A 579 21.33 -25.13 -6.53
CA GLU A 579 21.64 -26.18 -5.59
C GLU A 579 21.32 -25.79 -4.16
N ALA A 580 21.70 -24.59 -3.74
CA ALA A 580 21.44 -24.06 -2.41
C ALA A 580 19.91 -23.96 -2.14
N ILE A 581 19.12 -23.46 -3.12
CA ILE A 581 17.67 -23.42 -3.01
C ILE A 581 17.09 -24.82 -2.87
N LEU A 582 17.43 -25.73 -3.79
CA LEU A 582 16.93 -27.10 -3.77
C LEU A 582 17.27 -27.84 -2.47
N LYS A 583 18.39 -27.52 -1.86
CA LYS A 583 18.85 -28.17 -0.63
C LYS A 583 18.21 -27.59 0.63
N HIS A 584 17.97 -26.29 0.70
CA HIS A 584 17.64 -25.60 1.95
C HIS A 584 16.23 -25.00 1.98
N VAL A 585 15.63 -24.65 0.83
CA VAL A 585 14.25 -24.15 0.79
C VAL A 585 13.27 -25.31 0.69
N LYS A 586 12.77 -25.76 1.83
CA LYS A 586 11.99 -27.01 1.93
C LYS A 586 10.54 -26.74 2.36
N PRO A 587 9.57 -27.55 1.87
CA PRO A 587 8.16 -27.41 2.22
C PRO A 587 7.86 -27.42 3.72
N ASN A 588 8.61 -28.21 4.49
CA ASN A 588 8.42 -28.32 5.93
C ASN A 588 8.61 -26.99 6.67
N LEU A 589 9.50 -26.11 6.21
CA LEU A 589 9.70 -24.79 6.81
C LEU A 589 8.41 -23.95 6.74
N TYR A 590 7.78 -23.91 5.57
CA TYR A 590 6.52 -23.20 5.38
C TYR A 590 5.38 -23.82 6.19
N VAL A 591 5.31 -25.14 6.26
CA VAL A 591 4.29 -25.87 7.03
C VAL A 591 4.40 -25.56 8.53
N GLU A 592 5.60 -25.58 9.08
CA GLU A 592 5.82 -25.32 10.51
C GLU A 592 5.45 -23.86 10.86
N HIS A 593 5.88 -22.89 10.05
CA HIS A 593 5.50 -21.49 10.28
C HIS A 593 3.99 -21.25 10.12
N ARG A 594 3.35 -21.91 9.16
CA ARG A 594 1.90 -21.82 8.99
C ARG A 594 1.12 -22.35 10.19
N LYS A 595 1.59 -23.43 10.84
CA LYS A 595 0.97 -23.95 12.07
C LYS A 595 1.09 -22.98 13.25
N GLN A 596 2.11 -22.13 13.26
CA GLN A 596 2.45 -21.25 14.40
C GLN A 596 2.04 -19.80 14.16
N ILE A 597 1.54 -19.44 13.00
CA ILE A 597 1.40 -18.08 12.52
C ILE A 597 0.57 -17.16 13.43
N GLY A 598 -0.34 -17.67 14.23
CA GLY A 598 -1.16 -16.89 15.16
C GLY A 598 -0.65 -16.89 16.61
N GLN A 599 0.41 -17.63 16.93
CA GLN A 599 0.80 -17.84 18.32
C GLN A 599 1.57 -16.66 18.92
N GLY A 600 2.43 -16.03 18.13
CA GLY A 600 3.25 -14.90 18.55
C GLY A 600 4.29 -15.21 19.63
N SER A 601 5.02 -14.17 20.02
CA SER A 601 6.03 -14.23 21.09
C SER A 601 5.41 -14.52 22.47
N ILE A 602 6.25 -14.82 23.44
CA ILE A 602 5.81 -14.96 24.85
C ILE A 602 5.15 -13.66 25.32
N ALA A 603 5.72 -12.50 25.00
CA ALA A 603 5.18 -11.20 25.35
C ALA A 603 3.76 -11.01 24.79
N TRP A 604 3.52 -11.35 23.53
CA TRP A 604 2.18 -11.31 22.92
C TRP A 604 1.19 -12.23 23.65
N ARG A 605 1.61 -13.48 23.98
CA ARG A 605 0.73 -14.43 24.67
C ARG A 605 0.35 -13.98 26.08
N LEU A 606 1.25 -13.27 26.77
CA LEU A 606 1.04 -12.76 28.12
C LEU A 606 0.22 -11.46 28.17
N LEU A 607 -0.02 -10.79 27.05
CA LEU A 607 -0.92 -9.63 27.02
C LEU A 607 -2.29 -10.02 27.57
N LYS A 608 -2.75 -9.27 28.58
CA LYS A 608 -4.08 -9.45 29.17
C LYS A 608 -5.07 -8.54 28.51
N THR A 609 -6.23 -9.07 28.18
CA THR A 609 -7.37 -8.32 27.66
C THR A 609 -8.61 -8.71 28.44
N GLU A 610 -9.44 -7.73 28.78
CA GLU A 610 -10.75 -8.01 29.39
C GLU A 610 -11.77 -8.25 28.27
N LEU A 611 -12.41 -9.41 28.31
CA LEU A 611 -13.49 -9.73 27.37
C LEU A 611 -14.71 -8.88 27.70
N SER A 612 -15.03 -7.95 26.84
CA SER A 612 -16.19 -7.06 26.95
C SER A 612 -16.96 -7.03 25.64
N LYS A 613 -18.25 -6.68 25.70
CA LYS A 613 -19.11 -6.56 24.51
C LYS A 613 -18.67 -5.44 23.57
N VAL A 614 -18.11 -4.38 24.14
CA VAL A 614 -17.60 -3.18 23.47
C VAL A 614 -16.21 -2.85 23.98
N TYR A 615 -15.42 -2.15 23.19
CA TYR A 615 -14.10 -1.71 23.59
C TYR A 615 -14.20 -0.59 24.65
N ASP A 616 -13.31 -0.62 25.66
CA ASP A 616 -13.18 0.48 26.61
C ASP A 616 -12.37 1.62 25.99
N TRP A 617 -13.05 2.73 25.70
CA TRP A 617 -12.47 3.91 25.07
C TRP A 617 -11.62 4.79 26.01
N ASN A 618 -11.50 4.44 27.28
CA ASN A 618 -10.70 5.15 28.26
C ASN A 618 -9.21 4.76 28.17
N ASP A 619 -8.62 4.92 26.97
CA ASP A 619 -7.19 4.66 26.74
C ASP A 619 -6.36 5.87 27.19
N PRO A 620 -5.60 5.78 28.32
CA PRO A 620 -4.80 6.88 28.82
C PRO A 620 -3.56 7.19 27.96
N ASN A 621 -3.18 6.27 27.07
CA ASN A 621 -1.96 6.36 26.27
C ASN A 621 -2.20 6.94 24.87
N GLY A 622 -3.46 7.21 24.52
CA GLY A 622 -3.82 7.93 23.33
C GLY A 622 -3.49 7.21 22.00
N PHE A 623 -3.45 5.88 21.97
CA PHE A 623 -3.30 5.13 20.71
C PHE A 623 -4.61 4.96 19.95
N VAL A 624 -5.72 4.87 20.68
CA VAL A 624 -7.06 4.64 20.14
C VAL A 624 -8.03 5.67 20.71
N ALA A 625 -8.88 6.24 19.87
CA ALA A 625 -9.92 7.17 20.32
C ALA A 625 -11.20 6.92 19.53
N ARG A 626 -12.36 6.98 20.23
CA ARG A 626 -13.68 6.81 19.60
C ARG A 626 -13.89 7.87 18.52
N PRO A 627 -14.12 7.50 17.24
CA PRO A 627 -14.31 8.45 16.17
C PRO A 627 -15.54 9.32 16.38
N PRO A 628 -15.50 10.62 16.06
CA PRO A 628 -16.58 11.56 16.36
C PRO A 628 -17.79 11.45 15.43
N PHE A 629 -17.69 10.71 14.33
CA PHE A 629 -18.73 10.60 13.30
C PHE A 629 -20.01 9.90 13.76
N PHE A 630 -19.97 9.19 14.87
CA PHE A 630 -21.09 8.44 15.44
C PHE A 630 -21.77 9.18 16.62
N VAL A 631 -21.24 10.30 17.03
CA VAL A 631 -21.81 11.13 18.09
C VAL A 631 -22.74 12.15 17.43
N LYS A 632 -23.96 12.33 17.97
CA LYS A 632 -24.86 13.40 17.49
C LYS A 632 -24.15 14.75 17.61
N GLY A 633 -23.92 15.42 16.48
CA GLY A 633 -23.21 16.70 16.44
C GLY A 633 -22.65 17.05 15.06
N VAL A 634 -21.70 17.99 15.04
CA VAL A 634 -21.19 18.64 13.82
C VAL A 634 -20.60 17.67 12.78
N HIS A 635 -19.95 16.59 13.24
CA HIS A 635 -19.23 15.68 12.35
C HIS A 635 -20.11 14.57 11.74
N SER A 636 -21.33 14.36 12.27
CA SER A 636 -22.36 13.46 11.70
C SER A 636 -23.40 14.20 10.86
N ALA A 637 -23.22 15.50 10.66
CA ALA A 637 -24.18 16.32 9.92
C ALA A 637 -24.18 15.96 8.42
N LYS A 638 -25.37 15.93 7.83
CA LYS A 638 -25.55 15.80 6.38
C LYS A 638 -24.82 16.94 5.66
N PRO A 639 -24.36 16.73 4.42
CA PRO A 639 -23.70 17.78 3.67
C PRO A 639 -24.62 19.00 3.46
N THR A 640 -24.06 20.18 3.64
CA THR A 640 -24.75 21.43 3.43
C THR A 640 -25.02 21.63 1.93
N ARG A 641 -26.27 21.87 1.55
CA ARG A 641 -26.65 22.11 0.15
C ARG A 641 -26.40 23.54 -0.30
N LEU A 642 -26.37 24.47 0.63
CA LEU A 642 -26.08 25.89 0.36
C LEU A 642 -24.89 26.29 1.21
N ILE A 643 -23.74 26.52 0.57
CA ILE A 643 -22.51 27.00 1.19
C ILE A 643 -22.36 28.44 0.78
N GLN A 644 -22.28 29.37 1.74
CA GLN A 644 -22.19 30.81 1.48
C GLN A 644 -20.92 31.38 2.10
N ASN A 645 -20.20 32.16 1.32
CA ASN A 645 -19.03 32.92 1.78
C ASN A 645 -17.96 32.06 2.45
N ALA A 646 -17.76 30.80 2.00
CA ALA A 646 -16.73 29.92 2.51
C ALA A 646 -15.32 30.51 2.31
N ARG A 647 -14.49 30.44 3.33
CA ARG A 647 -13.10 30.92 3.30
C ARG A 647 -12.12 29.85 2.80
N VAL A 648 -11.10 30.31 2.10
CA VAL A 648 -9.98 29.44 1.73
C VAL A 648 -9.15 29.16 2.98
N LEU A 649 -9.14 27.90 3.41
CA LEU A 649 -8.31 27.45 4.53
C LEU A 649 -6.87 27.19 4.09
N LEU A 650 -6.70 26.64 2.89
CA LEU A 650 -5.40 26.33 2.30
C LEU A 650 -5.42 26.63 0.80
N LEU A 651 -4.36 27.29 0.32
CA LEU A 651 -4.08 27.54 -1.09
C LEU A 651 -2.77 26.81 -1.44
N LEU A 652 -2.88 25.70 -2.18
CA LEU A 652 -1.79 24.74 -2.35
C LEU A 652 -1.35 24.64 -3.82
N GLY A 653 -0.11 24.23 -4.03
CA GLY A 653 0.47 23.93 -5.33
C GLY A 653 0.20 22.50 -5.83
N ASP A 654 1.03 22.08 -6.80
CA ASP A 654 0.98 20.75 -7.41
C ASP A 654 1.61 19.69 -6.53
N GLY A 655 1.15 18.43 -6.67
CA GLY A 655 1.80 17.26 -6.12
C GLY A 655 1.73 17.12 -4.60
N VAL A 656 0.73 17.72 -3.96
CA VAL A 656 0.51 17.57 -2.51
C VAL A 656 0.20 16.11 -2.21
N THR A 657 1.05 15.50 -1.39
CA THR A 657 0.97 14.08 -1.08
C THR A 657 0.03 13.81 0.09
N THR A 658 -0.43 12.56 0.21
CA THR A 658 -1.16 12.12 1.42
C THR A 658 -0.29 12.20 2.68
N ASP A 659 1.05 12.14 2.56
CA ASP A 659 1.99 12.39 3.64
C ASP A 659 2.05 13.86 4.06
N ASP A 660 1.82 14.79 3.14
CA ASP A 660 1.73 16.23 3.45
C ASP A 660 0.44 16.56 4.19
N ILE A 661 -0.66 15.90 3.82
CA ILE A 661 -1.97 16.10 4.44
C ILE A 661 -2.05 15.41 5.80
N SER A 662 -1.58 14.16 5.90
CA SER A 662 -1.61 13.33 7.10
C SER A 662 -0.26 12.64 7.30
N PRO A 663 0.63 13.20 8.13
CA PRO A 663 2.00 12.70 8.30
C PRO A 663 2.04 11.30 8.94
N ALA A 664 3.16 10.61 8.76
CA ALA A 664 3.42 9.29 9.34
C ALA A 664 4.63 9.24 10.27
N GLY A 665 5.54 10.22 10.13
CA GLY A 665 6.79 10.29 10.86
C GLY A 665 6.65 10.56 12.35
N ASN A 666 7.79 10.81 13.03
CA ASN A 666 7.84 11.10 14.46
C ASN A 666 7.05 12.36 14.82
N ILE A 667 6.28 12.27 15.90
CA ILE A 667 5.59 13.41 16.50
C ILE A 667 6.61 14.19 17.33
N GLN A 668 6.84 15.44 16.95
CA GLN A 668 7.79 16.28 17.64
C GLN A 668 7.17 16.92 18.92
N PRO A 669 7.93 17.01 20.02
CA PRO A 669 7.40 17.52 21.30
C PRO A 669 6.82 18.94 21.24
N ASN A 670 7.38 19.79 20.39
CA ASN A 670 7.01 21.20 20.26
C ASN A 670 6.04 21.45 19.10
N THR A 671 5.06 20.58 18.94
CA THR A 671 4.01 20.67 17.91
C THR A 671 2.64 20.53 18.55
N LEU A 672 1.59 20.96 17.83
CA LEU A 672 0.22 20.80 18.33
C LEU A 672 -0.13 19.35 18.68
N ALA A 673 0.36 18.40 17.88
CA ALA A 673 0.16 16.97 18.15
C ALA A 673 0.95 16.51 19.39
N GLY A 674 2.19 17.01 19.56
CA GLY A 674 2.99 16.76 20.75
C GLY A 674 2.33 17.33 22.01
N ASP A 675 1.85 18.55 21.94
CA ASP A 675 1.17 19.22 23.06
C ASP A 675 -0.15 18.53 23.43
N TYR A 676 -0.92 18.09 22.44
CA TYR A 676 -2.12 17.28 22.66
C TYR A 676 -1.78 16.00 23.44
N LEU A 677 -0.78 15.24 22.99
CA LEU A 677 -0.40 13.98 23.63
C LEU A 677 0.22 14.20 25.02
N LYS A 678 1.02 15.25 25.21
CA LYS A 678 1.50 15.65 26.55
C LYS A 678 0.36 16.05 27.47
N GLY A 679 -0.67 16.67 26.94
CA GLY A 679 -1.92 16.95 27.66
C GLY A 679 -2.64 15.69 28.19
N LEU A 680 -2.41 14.53 27.56
CA LEU A 680 -2.86 13.22 28.07
C LEU A 680 -1.92 12.64 29.15
N GLY A 681 -0.82 13.32 29.49
CA GLY A 681 0.17 12.87 30.47
C GLY A 681 1.36 12.11 29.90
N LEU A 682 1.53 12.07 28.58
CA LEU A 682 2.64 11.37 27.93
C LEU A 682 3.93 12.20 27.97
N SER A 683 5.07 11.54 28.19
CA SER A 683 6.40 12.14 28.06
C SER A 683 6.83 12.25 26.59
N ASP A 684 7.84 13.06 26.31
CA ASP A 684 8.40 13.23 24.95
C ASP A 684 8.82 11.89 24.30
N SER A 685 9.37 10.97 25.08
CA SER A 685 9.76 9.63 24.60
C SER A 685 8.58 8.72 24.25
N GLN A 686 7.37 9.05 24.69
CA GLN A 686 6.14 8.30 24.47
C GLN A 686 5.27 8.86 23.33
N LEU A 687 5.69 9.93 22.66
CA LEU A 687 4.91 10.53 21.57
C LEU A 687 4.81 9.61 20.38
N HIS A 688 5.90 8.90 20.05
CA HIS A 688 6.01 7.97 18.93
C HIS A 688 5.76 8.61 17.55
N THR A 689 5.23 7.84 16.61
CA THR A 689 4.96 8.29 15.25
C THR A 689 3.47 8.52 15.02
N PHE A 690 3.11 9.39 14.09
CA PHE A 690 1.73 9.51 13.59
C PHE A 690 1.21 8.16 13.06
N GLY A 691 2.07 7.38 12.39
CA GLY A 691 1.71 6.04 11.92
C GLY A 691 1.22 5.12 13.04
N ALA A 692 1.89 5.13 14.20
CA ALA A 692 1.48 4.35 15.36
C ALA A 692 0.18 4.86 16.02
N ARG A 693 -0.15 6.15 15.85
CA ARG A 693 -1.29 6.84 16.44
C ARG A 693 -2.53 6.96 15.55
N ARG A 694 -2.55 6.30 14.39
CA ARG A 694 -3.69 6.39 13.45
C ARG A 694 -5.04 5.95 14.01
N GLY A 695 -5.06 5.14 15.06
CA GLY A 695 -6.27 4.82 15.82
C GLY A 695 -6.83 6.00 16.62
N ASN A 696 -6.07 7.09 16.79
CA ASN A 696 -6.46 8.30 17.48
C ASN A 696 -6.66 9.46 16.50
N TRP A 697 -7.89 9.69 16.12
CA TRP A 697 -8.26 10.76 15.18
C TRP A 697 -7.83 12.16 15.67
N GLN A 698 -7.76 12.39 16.98
CA GLN A 698 -7.34 13.69 17.55
C GLN A 698 -5.85 13.93 17.32
N ALA A 699 -5.00 12.92 17.57
CA ALA A 699 -3.57 13.02 17.26
C ALA A 699 -3.35 13.28 15.76
N MET A 700 -4.10 12.58 14.89
CA MET A 700 -4.01 12.79 13.45
C MET A 700 -4.49 14.16 13.00
N LEU A 701 -5.56 14.68 13.62
CA LEU A 701 -6.08 16.02 13.33
C LEU A 701 -5.08 17.13 13.72
N HIS A 702 -4.41 16.99 14.87
CA HIS A 702 -3.38 17.94 15.31
C HIS A 702 -2.13 17.92 14.44
N GLY A 703 -1.89 16.79 13.72
CA GLY A 703 -0.82 16.66 12.73
C GLY A 703 -1.21 17.01 11.30
N ALA A 704 -2.49 17.33 11.05
CA ALA A 704 -2.95 17.56 9.68
C ALA A 704 -2.27 18.78 9.04
N PHE A 705 -1.75 18.58 7.81
CA PHE A 705 -1.04 19.58 7.02
C PHE A 705 0.24 20.15 7.67
N THR A 706 0.82 19.46 8.65
CA THR A 706 2.01 19.95 9.38
C THR A 706 3.35 19.51 8.79
N ASN A 707 3.35 18.79 7.66
CA ASN A 707 4.59 18.38 7.00
C ASN A 707 5.43 19.60 6.64
N ILE A 708 6.70 19.61 7.05
CA ILE A 708 7.63 20.73 6.84
C ILE A 708 7.93 21.04 5.37
N ASN A 709 7.63 20.11 4.46
CA ASN A 709 7.79 20.29 3.03
C ASN A 709 6.55 20.92 2.38
N LEU A 710 5.41 20.95 3.08
CA LEU A 710 4.19 21.57 2.55
C LEU A 710 4.33 23.07 2.54
N VAL A 711 4.06 23.68 1.39
CA VAL A 711 3.98 25.13 1.21
C VAL A 711 2.53 25.52 1.02
N ASN A 712 2.00 26.31 1.96
CA ASN A 712 0.72 26.97 1.80
C ASN A 712 0.94 28.43 1.33
N GLU A 713 0.41 28.79 0.17
CA GLU A 713 0.60 30.12 -0.42
C GLU A 713 -0.03 31.25 0.41
N LEU A 714 -0.96 30.92 1.34
CA LEU A 714 -1.47 31.87 2.33
C LEU A 714 -0.45 32.23 3.42
N ALA A 715 0.61 31.42 3.56
CA ALA A 715 1.68 31.64 4.52
C ALA A 715 3.05 31.22 3.93
N PRO A 716 3.47 31.80 2.79
CA PRO A 716 4.59 31.25 1.99
C PRO A 716 5.95 31.30 2.67
N HIS A 717 6.09 32.12 3.72
CA HIS A 717 7.34 32.25 4.48
C HIS A 717 7.45 31.22 5.63
N LEU A 718 6.39 30.48 5.91
CA LEU A 718 6.35 29.44 6.94
C LEU A 718 6.26 28.07 6.29
N LYS A 719 6.84 27.07 6.95
CA LYS A 719 6.80 25.68 6.50
C LYS A 719 5.77 24.90 7.32
N GLY A 720 4.91 24.18 6.62
CA GLY A 720 3.94 23.24 7.18
C GLY A 720 3.00 23.80 8.24
N GLY A 721 1.79 23.38 8.27
CA GLY A 721 0.86 23.63 9.36
C GLY A 721 0.36 25.06 9.56
N TYR A 722 0.74 26.01 8.72
CA TYR A 722 0.33 27.42 8.90
C TYR A 722 -0.56 27.91 7.75
N THR A 723 -1.47 28.83 8.11
CA THR A 723 -2.37 29.50 7.17
C THR A 723 -2.65 30.92 7.64
N PHE A 724 -3.16 31.76 6.73
CA PHE A 724 -3.63 33.11 7.06
C PHE A 724 -5.14 33.07 7.35
N ASN A 725 -5.52 33.51 8.55
CA ASN A 725 -6.91 33.64 8.93
C ASN A 725 -7.41 35.03 8.51
N HIS A 726 -8.21 35.11 7.45
CA HIS A 726 -8.72 36.34 6.88
C HIS A 726 -9.70 37.09 7.82
N GLU A 727 -10.37 36.40 8.75
CA GLU A 727 -11.27 37.05 9.69
C GLU A 727 -10.52 37.72 10.85
N LEU A 728 -9.39 37.08 11.28
CA LEU A 728 -8.55 37.63 12.35
C LEU A 728 -7.37 38.46 11.81
N GLN A 729 -7.16 38.48 10.50
CA GLN A 729 -6.03 39.14 9.84
C GLN A 729 -4.67 38.73 10.45
N LYS A 730 -4.48 37.44 10.69
CA LYS A 730 -3.24 36.90 11.26
C LYS A 730 -2.91 35.51 10.72
N THR A 731 -1.61 35.21 10.69
CA THR A 731 -1.11 33.86 10.41
C THR A 731 -1.17 33.04 11.71
N GLN A 732 -1.66 31.80 11.61
CA GLN A 732 -1.77 30.85 12.71
C GLN A 732 -1.75 29.42 12.20
N HIS A 733 -1.78 28.45 13.10
CA HIS A 733 -1.87 27.04 12.69
C HIS A 733 -3.19 26.75 11.98
N VAL A 734 -3.14 25.85 10.99
CA VAL A 734 -4.31 25.41 10.19
C VAL A 734 -5.43 24.92 11.10
N LEU A 735 -5.13 24.12 12.13
CA LEU A 735 -6.12 23.63 13.09
C LEU A 735 -6.80 24.76 13.85
N GLU A 736 -6.03 25.74 14.33
CA GLU A 736 -6.58 26.88 15.06
C GLU A 736 -7.48 27.77 14.17
N ALA A 737 -7.06 27.99 12.92
CA ALA A 737 -7.87 28.72 11.94
C ALA A 737 -9.17 27.97 11.63
N ALA A 738 -9.09 26.68 11.44
CA ALA A 738 -10.25 25.81 11.18
C ALA A 738 -11.23 25.81 12.38
N GLN A 739 -10.74 25.67 13.59
CA GLN A 739 -11.55 25.76 14.81
C GLN A 739 -12.20 27.12 14.96
N PHE A 740 -11.48 28.19 14.65
CA PHE A 740 -12.06 29.55 14.65
C PHE A 740 -13.20 29.66 13.63
N TYR A 741 -12.99 29.23 12.39
CA TYR A 741 -14.03 29.29 11.35
C TYR A 741 -15.26 28.45 11.76
N GLN A 742 -15.05 27.23 12.27
CA GLN A 742 -16.14 26.37 12.74
C GLN A 742 -16.93 27.01 13.89
N SER A 743 -16.25 27.66 14.86
CA SER A 743 -16.90 28.33 16.00
C SER A 743 -17.78 29.51 15.56
N ARG A 744 -17.52 30.08 14.38
CA ARG A 744 -18.28 31.18 13.77
C ARG A 744 -19.23 30.70 12.68
N SER A 745 -19.38 29.37 12.49
CA SER A 745 -20.19 28.78 11.40
C SER A 745 -19.76 29.25 10.02
N ILE A 746 -18.48 29.52 9.82
CA ILE A 746 -17.88 29.86 8.54
C ILE A 746 -17.39 28.57 7.90
N ASP A 747 -17.91 28.20 6.73
CA ASP A 747 -17.47 27.05 5.97
C ASP A 747 -16.08 27.29 5.35
N SER A 748 -15.33 26.23 5.12
CA SER A 748 -13.97 26.30 4.58
C SER A 748 -13.84 25.52 3.28
N VAL A 749 -12.96 25.97 2.40
CA VAL A 749 -12.55 25.30 1.17
C VAL A 749 -11.03 25.18 1.10
N ILE A 750 -10.55 24.19 0.35
CA ILE A 750 -9.15 24.04 -0.05
C ILE A 750 -9.07 24.24 -1.56
N VAL A 751 -8.09 24.99 -2.02
CA VAL A 751 -7.77 25.14 -3.44
C VAL A 751 -6.37 24.56 -3.68
N ALA A 752 -6.24 23.65 -4.64
CA ALA A 752 -5.01 22.90 -4.89
C ALA A 752 -4.69 22.78 -6.39
N GLY A 753 -3.46 22.45 -6.71
CA GLY A 753 -2.98 22.21 -8.07
C GLY A 753 -3.24 20.80 -8.57
N LYS A 754 -2.29 20.25 -9.34
CA LYS A 754 -2.36 18.92 -9.96
C LYS A 754 -1.98 17.80 -8.96
N ASN A 755 -2.56 16.62 -9.18
CA ASN A 755 -2.24 15.41 -8.46
C ASN A 755 -2.43 15.53 -6.93
N TYR A 756 -3.49 16.20 -6.50
CA TYR A 756 -3.81 16.36 -5.08
C TYR A 756 -4.11 15.02 -4.43
N GLY A 757 -3.41 14.70 -3.35
CA GLY A 757 -3.53 13.45 -2.61
C GLY A 757 -2.71 12.28 -3.17
N ILE A 758 -1.66 12.57 -3.97
CA ILE A 758 -0.74 11.54 -4.48
C ILE A 758 -0.01 10.82 -3.32
N GLY A 759 0.24 9.53 -3.46
CA GLY A 759 1.01 8.73 -2.49
C GLY A 759 0.26 7.51 -1.99
N SER A 760 0.51 7.11 -0.72
CA SER A 760 -0.14 5.94 -0.14
C SER A 760 -1.62 6.18 0.18
N SER A 761 -2.43 5.10 0.14
CA SER A 761 -3.84 5.16 0.50
C SER A 761 -3.98 5.47 2.00
N ARG A 762 -4.46 6.67 2.33
CA ARG A 762 -4.67 7.15 3.70
C ARG A 762 -6.00 7.84 3.80
N ASP A 763 -6.97 7.18 4.39
CA ASP A 763 -8.26 7.79 4.69
C ASP A 763 -8.14 8.90 5.76
N ASP A 764 -7.15 8.83 6.65
CA ASP A 764 -6.85 9.88 7.63
C ASP A 764 -6.64 11.27 6.97
N ALA A 765 -6.12 11.33 5.75
CA ALA A 765 -5.98 12.59 5.02
C ALA A 765 -7.34 13.23 4.72
N ALA A 766 -8.31 12.46 4.24
CA ALA A 766 -9.66 12.95 3.99
C ALA A 766 -10.46 13.13 5.29
N ARG A 767 -10.28 12.23 6.26
CA ARG A 767 -10.87 12.32 7.60
C ARG A 767 -10.48 13.62 8.30
N SER A 768 -9.19 13.95 8.33
CA SER A 768 -8.69 15.19 8.91
C SER A 768 -9.20 16.42 8.16
N THR A 769 -9.22 16.39 6.82
CA THR A 769 -9.80 17.45 5.99
C THR A 769 -11.26 17.72 6.38
N ARG A 770 -12.07 16.68 6.56
CA ARG A 770 -13.47 16.81 7.03
C ARG A 770 -13.55 17.41 8.44
N LEU A 771 -12.69 16.93 9.35
CA LEU A 771 -12.68 17.37 10.75
C LEU A 771 -12.21 18.82 10.90
N LEU A 772 -11.39 19.34 9.99
CA LEU A 772 -11.04 20.76 9.88
C LEU A 772 -12.21 21.63 9.38
N GLY A 773 -13.39 21.03 9.09
CA GLY A 773 -14.56 21.78 8.62
C GLY A 773 -14.57 22.09 7.14
N VAL A 774 -13.63 21.56 6.37
CA VAL A 774 -13.59 21.74 4.91
C VAL A 774 -14.80 21.07 4.27
N LYS A 775 -15.54 21.80 3.45
CA LYS A 775 -16.71 21.32 2.71
C LYS A 775 -16.39 20.92 1.28
N VAL A 776 -15.48 21.65 0.66
CA VAL A 776 -15.14 21.49 -0.75
C VAL A 776 -13.63 21.54 -0.92
N VAL A 777 -13.11 20.66 -1.76
CA VAL A 777 -11.74 20.74 -2.26
C VAL A 777 -11.80 20.97 -3.77
N ILE A 778 -11.17 22.04 -4.25
CA ILE A 778 -11.06 22.38 -5.66
C ILE A 778 -9.63 22.09 -6.09
N ALA A 779 -9.42 21.23 -7.09
CA ALA A 779 -8.10 20.91 -7.58
C ALA A 779 -8.03 20.90 -9.12
N GLN A 780 -6.83 20.96 -9.68
CA GLN A 780 -6.64 20.72 -11.11
C GLN A 780 -6.78 19.24 -11.45
N SER A 781 -6.30 18.35 -10.57
CA SER A 781 -6.54 16.91 -10.64
C SER A 781 -6.37 16.26 -9.28
N PHE A 782 -7.06 15.15 -9.06
CA PHE A 782 -6.97 14.33 -7.85
C PHE A 782 -6.31 12.99 -8.15
N GLU A 783 -5.64 12.44 -7.14
CA GLU A 783 -5.35 11.00 -7.11
C GLU A 783 -6.64 10.23 -6.74
N ARG A 784 -6.83 9.08 -7.39
CA ARG A 784 -8.07 8.30 -7.34
C ARG A 784 -8.54 7.98 -5.91
N ILE A 785 -7.65 7.37 -5.11
CA ILE A 785 -8.01 6.91 -3.76
C ILE A 785 -8.33 8.10 -2.86
N HIS A 786 -7.56 9.19 -2.94
CA HIS A 786 -7.82 10.36 -2.10
C HIS A 786 -9.12 11.07 -2.48
N ARG A 787 -9.43 11.17 -3.77
CA ARG A 787 -10.71 11.71 -4.27
C ARG A 787 -11.89 10.90 -3.71
N SER A 788 -11.82 9.56 -3.80
CA SER A 788 -12.85 8.67 -3.26
C SER A 788 -12.99 8.82 -1.74
N ASN A 789 -11.87 8.91 -1.03
CA ASN A 789 -11.89 9.14 0.42
C ASN A 789 -12.52 10.49 0.78
N LEU A 790 -12.27 11.58 0.04
CA LEU A 790 -12.93 12.87 0.27
C LEU A 790 -14.46 12.71 0.18
N ALA A 791 -14.96 12.07 -0.89
CA ALA A 791 -16.39 11.79 -1.05
C ALA A 791 -16.94 10.91 0.08
N ALA A 792 -16.20 9.90 0.51
CA ALA A 792 -16.59 8.99 1.61
C ALA A 792 -16.69 9.70 2.97
N PHE A 793 -15.96 10.79 3.17
CA PHE A 793 -16.09 11.67 4.34
C PHE A 793 -16.97 12.90 4.08
N SER A 794 -17.73 12.92 2.99
CA SER A 794 -18.65 14.02 2.63
C SER A 794 -17.93 15.37 2.46
N VAL A 795 -16.72 15.36 1.90
CA VAL A 795 -15.99 16.53 1.38
C VAL A 795 -16.13 16.51 -0.13
N PHE A 796 -16.70 17.59 -0.71
CA PHE A 796 -17.07 17.61 -2.12
C PHE A 796 -15.85 17.87 -3.01
N PRO A 797 -15.45 16.92 -3.89
CA PRO A 797 -14.32 17.11 -4.78
C PRO A 797 -14.77 17.81 -6.07
N LEU A 798 -14.15 18.95 -6.41
CA LEU A 798 -14.38 19.72 -7.62
C LEU A 798 -13.09 19.86 -8.42
N LEU A 799 -13.21 19.87 -9.75
CA LEU A 799 -12.11 20.03 -10.69
C LEU A 799 -12.22 21.37 -11.43
N PHE A 800 -11.11 22.05 -11.60
CA PHE A 800 -10.99 23.07 -12.62
C PHE A 800 -11.20 22.46 -14.02
N ILE A 801 -11.77 23.24 -14.94
CA ILE A 801 -11.87 22.81 -16.35
C ILE A 801 -10.46 22.62 -16.92
N ALA A 802 -10.31 21.66 -17.81
CA ALA A 802 -9.03 21.32 -18.41
C ALA A 802 -8.27 22.56 -18.92
N GLY A 803 -7.02 22.68 -18.50
CA GLY A 803 -6.17 23.82 -18.81
C GLY A 803 -6.33 25.05 -17.90
N GLN A 804 -7.28 25.00 -16.96
CA GLN A 804 -7.48 26.05 -15.96
C GLN A 804 -6.91 25.63 -14.59
N GLY A 805 -6.64 26.62 -13.76
CA GLY A 805 -6.21 26.48 -12.39
C GLY A 805 -6.49 27.78 -11.61
N LYS A 806 -5.99 27.85 -10.39
CA LYS A 806 -6.11 29.06 -9.56
C LYS A 806 -5.54 30.30 -10.24
N GLU A 807 -4.48 30.13 -11.02
CA GLU A 807 -3.81 31.18 -11.78
C GLU A 807 -4.71 31.77 -12.86
N SER A 808 -5.58 30.97 -13.48
CA SER A 808 -6.54 31.42 -14.52
C SER A 808 -7.55 32.44 -14.00
N PHE A 809 -7.78 32.45 -12.69
CA PHE A 809 -8.73 33.33 -12.02
C PHE A 809 -8.04 34.28 -11.03
N GLU A 810 -6.71 34.32 -11.03
CA GLU A 810 -5.90 35.13 -10.12
C GLU A 810 -6.30 34.94 -8.64
N LEU A 811 -6.57 33.65 -8.24
CA LEU A 811 -6.95 33.35 -6.86
C LEU A 811 -5.72 33.47 -5.95
N ASN A 812 -5.86 34.28 -4.91
CA ASN A 812 -4.83 34.49 -3.90
C ASN A 812 -5.24 34.00 -2.51
N GLY A 813 -6.45 33.41 -2.39
CA GLY A 813 -6.98 32.79 -1.16
C GLY A 813 -7.73 33.75 -0.24
N SER A 814 -7.81 35.05 -0.58
CA SER A 814 -8.64 36.01 0.18
C SER A 814 -10.12 35.93 -0.18
N GLU A 815 -10.43 35.25 -1.27
CA GLU A 815 -11.77 35.16 -1.83
C GLU A 815 -12.70 34.36 -0.93
N LYS A 816 -14.02 34.70 -1.10
CA LYS A 816 -15.13 33.94 -0.53
C LYS A 816 -15.84 33.12 -1.61
N PHE A 817 -16.06 31.85 -1.35
CA PHE A 817 -16.70 30.94 -2.29
C PHE A 817 -18.13 30.61 -1.87
N SER A 818 -19.06 30.63 -2.81
CA SER A 818 -20.46 30.25 -2.57
C SER A 818 -20.92 29.21 -3.58
N PHE A 819 -21.52 28.11 -3.07
CA PHE A 819 -21.99 26.97 -3.85
C PHE A 819 -23.47 26.74 -3.57
N ASP A 820 -24.26 26.47 -4.61
CA ASP A 820 -25.66 26.12 -4.49
C ASP A 820 -25.91 24.69 -5.03
N PHE A 821 -26.13 23.76 -4.13
CA PHE A 821 -26.50 22.37 -4.41
C PHE A 821 -27.98 22.08 -4.05
N SER A 822 -28.83 23.10 -3.98
CA SER A 822 -30.25 22.94 -3.59
C SER A 822 -31.01 22.01 -4.54
N LEU A 823 -30.67 21.98 -5.82
CA LEU A 823 -31.25 21.08 -6.83
C LEU A 823 -30.69 19.65 -6.76
N GLY A 824 -29.61 19.41 -6.02
CA GLY A 824 -28.92 18.14 -5.88
C GLY A 824 -27.41 18.29 -5.97
N PHE A 825 -26.67 17.23 -5.63
CA PHE A 825 -25.22 17.25 -5.81
C PHE A 825 -24.87 16.79 -7.22
N PRO A 826 -24.16 17.61 -8.01
CA PRO A 826 -23.73 17.25 -9.36
C PRO A 826 -22.80 16.03 -9.34
N LEU A 827 -22.95 15.16 -10.34
CA LEU A 827 -22.14 13.97 -10.51
C LEU A 827 -20.90 14.24 -11.37
N GLU A 828 -20.00 13.26 -11.41
CA GLU A 828 -18.74 13.33 -12.16
C GLU A 828 -18.93 13.84 -13.59
N GLY A 829 -18.19 14.89 -13.94
CA GLY A 829 -18.24 15.56 -15.24
C GLY A 829 -19.32 16.63 -15.39
N GLU A 830 -20.31 16.68 -14.49
CA GLU A 830 -21.35 17.74 -14.53
C GLU A 830 -20.79 19.10 -14.11
N ASP A 831 -21.35 20.14 -14.67
CA ASP A 831 -20.95 21.54 -14.41
C ASP A 831 -21.40 22.01 -13.03
N VAL A 832 -20.52 22.75 -12.36
CA VAL A 832 -20.78 23.42 -11.09
C VAL A 832 -20.44 24.91 -11.25
N LEU A 833 -21.46 25.75 -11.16
CA LEU A 833 -21.27 27.18 -11.12
C LEU A 833 -20.98 27.61 -9.68
N VAL A 834 -19.87 28.33 -9.51
CA VAL A 834 -19.39 28.80 -8.21
C VAL A 834 -19.30 30.31 -8.23
N LYS A 835 -19.98 30.97 -7.28
CA LYS A 835 -19.86 32.42 -7.09
C LYS A 835 -18.68 32.72 -6.19
N VAL A 836 -17.84 33.63 -6.64
CA VAL A 836 -16.61 34.03 -5.94
C VAL A 836 -16.65 35.53 -5.71
N GLU A 837 -16.35 35.96 -4.50
CA GLU A 837 -16.27 37.36 -4.11
C GLU A 837 -14.86 37.69 -3.63
N ARG A 838 -14.21 38.68 -4.22
CA ARG A 838 -12.92 39.23 -3.79
C ARG A 838 -13.08 40.12 -2.55
N GLU A 839 -12.00 40.41 -1.84
CA GLU A 839 -12.01 41.31 -0.66
C GLU A 839 -12.54 42.71 -0.98
N ASN A 840 -12.36 43.21 -2.20
CA ASN A 840 -12.86 44.51 -2.66
C ASN A 840 -14.37 44.50 -2.97
N GLY A 841 -15.07 43.38 -2.75
CA GLY A 841 -16.50 43.20 -3.04
C GLY A 841 -16.81 42.86 -4.49
N GLN A 842 -15.82 42.73 -5.37
CA GLN A 842 -16.04 42.33 -6.75
C GLN A 842 -16.40 40.85 -6.84
N GLY A 843 -17.62 40.59 -7.34
CA GLY A 843 -18.07 39.20 -7.59
C GLY A 843 -17.75 38.77 -9.03
N PHE A 844 -17.44 37.47 -9.19
CA PHE A 844 -17.33 36.79 -10.47
C PHE A 844 -17.75 35.32 -10.34
N GLU A 845 -17.87 34.64 -11.45
CA GLU A 845 -18.31 33.26 -11.48
C GLU A 845 -17.21 32.35 -12.06
N ILE A 846 -17.05 31.15 -11.49
CA ILE A 846 -16.14 30.11 -11.96
C ILE A 846 -16.98 28.88 -12.32
N HIS A 847 -16.70 28.31 -13.47
CA HIS A 847 -17.22 26.99 -13.84
C HIS A 847 -16.23 25.90 -13.46
N LEU A 848 -16.68 24.97 -12.68
CA LEU A 848 -15.92 23.77 -12.24
C LEU A 848 -16.64 22.51 -12.72
N LYS A 849 -15.97 21.38 -12.62
CA LYS A 849 -16.56 20.06 -12.85
C LYS A 849 -16.65 19.28 -11.55
N SER A 850 -17.76 18.59 -11.35
CA SER A 850 -17.88 17.65 -10.25
C SER A 850 -16.99 16.42 -10.48
N ALA A 851 -16.36 15.93 -9.41
CA ALA A 851 -15.65 14.67 -9.37
C ALA A 851 -16.33 13.64 -8.42
N LEU A 852 -17.57 13.86 -8.01
CA LEU A 852 -18.37 12.96 -7.19
C LEU A 852 -19.00 11.89 -8.08
N ARG A 853 -18.69 10.62 -7.84
CA ARG A 853 -19.26 9.51 -8.61
C ARG A 853 -20.66 9.11 -8.13
N ARG A 854 -21.42 8.48 -9.02
CA ARG A 854 -22.81 8.07 -8.75
C ARG A 854 -22.90 7.10 -7.58
N GLU A 855 -22.00 6.15 -7.50
CA GLU A 855 -21.91 5.14 -6.43
C GLU A 855 -21.62 5.74 -5.04
N GLU A 856 -20.94 6.87 -5.00
CA GLU A 856 -20.57 7.56 -3.75
C GLU A 856 -21.70 8.47 -3.21
N LEU A 857 -22.70 8.77 -4.04
CA LEU A 857 -23.72 9.77 -3.74
C LEU A 857 -24.53 9.44 -2.48
N SER A 858 -24.85 8.17 -2.26
CA SER A 858 -25.64 7.74 -1.09
C SER A 858 -24.88 7.98 0.21
N ALA A 859 -23.61 7.58 0.26
CA ALA A 859 -22.74 7.82 1.40
C ALA A 859 -22.51 9.33 1.61
N PHE A 860 -22.24 10.07 0.53
CA PHE A 860 -22.05 11.51 0.57
C PHE A 860 -23.28 12.23 1.17
N LYS A 861 -24.49 11.89 0.71
CA LYS A 861 -25.76 12.46 1.24
C LYS A 861 -26.03 12.09 2.70
N ALA A 862 -25.56 10.96 3.17
CA ALA A 862 -25.70 10.54 4.56
C ALA A 862 -24.78 11.31 5.52
N GLY A 863 -23.84 12.12 5.00
CA GLY A 863 -22.81 12.81 5.77
C GLY A 863 -21.50 12.03 5.84
N GLY A 864 -21.37 11.00 5.03
CA GLY A 864 -20.23 10.11 4.89
C GLY A 864 -20.62 8.64 5.03
N ILE A 865 -19.67 7.78 4.73
CA ILE A 865 -19.87 6.32 4.75
C ILE A 865 -20.16 5.81 6.19
N LEU A 866 -19.47 6.35 7.20
CA LEU A 866 -19.63 5.93 8.58
C LEU A 866 -21.05 6.23 9.12
N PRO A 867 -21.60 7.45 8.95
CA PRO A 867 -23.00 7.71 9.24
C PRO A 867 -23.97 6.83 8.46
N MET A 868 -23.72 6.54 7.18
CA MET A 868 -24.55 5.65 6.37
C MET A 868 -24.58 4.23 6.94
N LEU A 869 -23.42 3.66 7.24
CA LEU A 869 -23.33 2.33 7.86
C LEU A 869 -24.04 2.26 9.22
N SER A 870 -23.90 3.32 10.02
CA SER A 870 -24.63 3.43 11.30
C SER A 870 -26.15 3.39 11.09
N GLN A 871 -26.70 4.10 10.09
CA GLN A 871 -28.11 4.06 9.76
C GLN A 871 -28.59 2.67 9.34
N GLN A 872 -27.81 1.97 8.53
CA GLN A 872 -28.12 0.61 8.06
C GLN A 872 -28.21 -0.40 9.23
N ILE A 873 -27.39 -0.24 10.28
CA ILE A 873 -27.49 -1.07 11.50
C ILE A 873 -28.86 -0.91 12.19
N PHE A 874 -29.42 0.29 12.16
CA PHE A 874 -30.75 0.55 12.72
C PHE A 874 -31.90 0.05 11.81
N GLU A 875 -31.74 0.18 10.49
CA GLU A 875 -32.78 -0.18 9.53
C GLU A 875 -32.95 -1.71 9.34
N SER A 876 -31.94 -2.48 9.73
CA SER A 876 -32.00 -3.95 9.70
C SER A 876 -32.78 -4.57 10.89
N VAL A 877 -33.62 -3.77 11.58
CA VAL A 877 -34.48 -4.18 12.70
C VAL A 877 -35.81 -4.71 12.20
#